data_b4aa8d32510b5443299d75beeb2a29c6
#
_entry.id   b4aa8d32510b5443299d75beeb2a29c6
#
_cell.length_a   1.000
_cell.length_b   1.000
_cell.length_c   1.000
_cell.angle_alpha   90.00
_cell.angle_beta   90.00
_cell.angle_gamma   90.00
#
_symmetry.space_group_name_H-M   'P 1'
#
loop_
_entity.id
_entity.type
_entity.pdbx_description
1 polymer ?
#
loop_
_entity_poly.entity_id
_entity_poly.type
_entity_poly.pdbx_seq_one_letter_code
_entity_poly.pdbx_strand_id
1 'polypeptide(L)'
;MSKDIPSLYGSLVFTDKVMRDKLPKDMYKALKQTIDNGTHLELDVANSVAVAMKEWAVENGATHFTHWFQPMTGYTAEKHDSFISPTGDGEVIMDFSGKELVKGEPDASSFPSGGLRATFEARGYTAWDPTSPAFIKDQTLYIPTAFCSYNGEALDKKTPLLRAMEALSTEAVKVLHLLGNTAVTGVSTTVGPEQEYFLVDKAAYRARRDLLFCGRTLLGAPAPKGQEMEDHYFGVLKPRVAAYMHDLDEELWKLGVPAKTKHNEVAPAQHELAPVFDTANVAVDHNQLTMEVMKKVADKHDLACLLHEKPFEGINGSGKHNNWSIITNTGSNLLDPGKTPAENTQFLVFLTAVIKAVDDYADLMRISAATPGNDHRLGANEAPPAIVSMFLGDELTAILQAIENDTYFSGQHRVQLDIGAHVLPHFFKDNTDRNRTSPFAFTGNKFEFRMLGSGQSVAGPNTVLNTAVAEVLSQFYDELKDTPADQMESAVHEWIKKTVKAHKRIIFNGNGYTDEWVEEAEKRGLFNLKSTPEALPQFIAEKNVDLFLKHHIFTKEEIHSRYEILLENYVKTIQLESKTMQEMLSKDFLPAVSRFAGEVSKSVLDKKALLPSIKAEKELALVESLTAAYETLSEGNDKLKALTEEVSSMESMQEAATFCHDKVLALMDELRAVADEAETRIPEKELPYPTYDQLLFSV
;
A
#
# COMPACT_ATOMS: atom_id res chain seq x y z
N MET A 1 -34.67 -12.76 1.94
CA MET A 1 -34.59 -12.93 0.47
C MET A 1 -33.12 -12.88 0.11
N SER A 2 -32.61 -13.82 -0.68
CA SER A 2 -31.22 -13.72 -1.16
C SER A 2 -31.12 -12.47 -2.05
N LYS A 3 -30.19 -11.57 -1.73
CA LYS A 3 -29.93 -10.41 -2.59
C LYS A 3 -29.41 -10.91 -3.93
N ASP A 4 -29.90 -10.33 -5.02
CA ASP A 4 -29.38 -10.60 -6.38
C ASP A 4 -28.03 -9.87 -6.53
N ILE A 5 -26.94 -10.57 -6.27
CA ILE A 5 -25.58 -10.01 -6.31
C ILE A 5 -25.23 -9.43 -7.70
N PRO A 6 -25.54 -10.08 -8.84
CA PRO A 6 -25.33 -9.47 -10.15
C PRO A 6 -26.01 -8.11 -10.33
N SER A 7 -27.21 -7.91 -9.78
CA SER A 7 -27.90 -6.61 -9.82
C SER A 7 -27.37 -5.61 -8.80
N LEU A 8 -26.74 -6.08 -7.71
CA LEU A 8 -26.14 -5.24 -6.69
C LEU A 8 -24.80 -4.65 -7.15
N TYR A 9 -23.99 -5.44 -7.89
CA TYR A 9 -22.66 -5.06 -8.30
C TYR A 9 -22.69 -3.83 -9.22
N GLY A 10 -21.94 -2.78 -8.83
CA GLY A 10 -21.87 -1.52 -9.57
C GLY A 10 -23.17 -0.70 -9.56
N SER A 11 -24.15 -1.02 -8.69
CA SER A 11 -25.44 -0.31 -8.65
C SER A 11 -25.29 1.19 -8.31
N LEU A 12 -24.21 1.57 -7.63
CA LEU A 12 -23.87 2.95 -7.29
C LEU A 12 -22.68 3.50 -8.09
N VAL A 13 -22.42 2.94 -9.30
CA VAL A 13 -21.32 3.34 -10.18
C VAL A 13 -21.89 3.82 -11.52
N PHE A 14 -21.36 4.92 -12.04
CA PHE A 14 -21.67 5.43 -13.38
C PHE A 14 -20.94 4.57 -14.42
N THR A 15 -21.42 3.33 -14.58
CA THR A 15 -20.81 2.28 -15.42
C THR A 15 -20.98 2.57 -16.92
N ASP A 16 -20.23 1.84 -17.75
CA ASP A 16 -20.39 1.87 -19.21
C ASP A 16 -21.84 1.60 -19.65
N LYS A 17 -22.55 0.70 -18.94
CA LYS A 17 -23.98 0.45 -19.18
C LYS A 17 -24.82 1.69 -18.90
N VAL A 18 -24.60 2.36 -17.77
CA VAL A 18 -25.32 3.61 -17.41
C VAL A 18 -25.00 4.72 -18.40
N MET A 19 -23.73 4.88 -18.78
CA MET A 19 -23.30 5.84 -19.81
C MET A 19 -24.05 5.61 -21.14
N ARG A 20 -24.15 4.37 -21.58
CA ARG A 20 -24.83 3.98 -22.83
C ARG A 20 -26.33 4.23 -22.78
N ASP A 21 -26.94 4.02 -21.62
CA ASP A 21 -28.39 4.18 -21.44
C ASP A 21 -28.79 5.67 -21.26
N LYS A 22 -27.93 6.49 -20.68
CA LYS A 22 -28.20 7.89 -20.34
C LYS A 22 -27.69 8.91 -21.35
N LEU A 23 -26.62 8.59 -22.10
CA LEU A 23 -26.04 9.52 -23.07
C LEU A 23 -26.61 9.36 -24.48
N PRO A 24 -26.73 10.45 -25.26
CA PRO A 24 -26.92 10.35 -26.71
C PRO A 24 -25.80 9.53 -27.34
N LYS A 25 -26.12 8.75 -28.39
CA LYS A 25 -25.19 7.78 -29.00
C LYS A 25 -23.86 8.36 -29.48
N ASP A 26 -23.89 9.57 -30.02
CA ASP A 26 -22.72 10.30 -30.49
C ASP A 26 -21.87 10.80 -29.32
N MET A 27 -22.47 11.31 -28.26
CA MET A 27 -21.78 11.73 -27.04
C MET A 27 -21.14 10.53 -26.31
N TYR A 28 -21.85 9.41 -26.21
CA TYR A 28 -21.29 8.17 -25.69
C TYR A 28 -20.06 7.72 -26.48
N LYS A 29 -20.14 7.73 -27.84
CA LYS A 29 -18.99 7.33 -28.67
C LYS A 29 -17.80 8.28 -28.49
N ALA A 30 -18.03 9.59 -28.42
CA ALA A 30 -16.98 10.58 -28.20
C ALA A 30 -16.31 10.38 -26.84
N LEU A 31 -17.09 10.17 -25.77
CA LEU A 31 -16.57 9.86 -24.44
C LEU A 31 -15.73 8.57 -24.45
N LYS A 32 -16.21 7.51 -25.12
CA LYS A 32 -15.46 6.25 -25.26
C LYS A 32 -14.14 6.44 -26.01
N GLN A 33 -14.09 7.28 -27.03
CA GLN A 33 -12.83 7.61 -27.70
C GLN A 33 -11.83 8.32 -26.77
N THR A 34 -12.33 9.22 -25.90
CA THR A 34 -11.49 9.85 -24.88
C THR A 34 -10.96 8.80 -23.90
N ILE A 35 -11.81 7.92 -23.38
CA ILE A 35 -11.43 6.88 -22.41
C ILE A 35 -10.43 5.89 -23.02
N ASP A 36 -10.73 5.39 -24.23
CA ASP A 36 -9.99 4.27 -24.83
C ASP A 36 -8.69 4.71 -25.54
N ASN A 37 -8.64 5.95 -26.04
CA ASN A 37 -7.54 6.47 -26.87
C ASN A 37 -6.85 7.71 -26.32
N GLY A 38 -7.27 8.25 -25.17
CA GLY A 38 -6.69 9.48 -24.58
C GLY A 38 -6.93 10.74 -25.41
N THR A 39 -7.99 10.78 -26.24
CA THR A 39 -8.32 11.96 -27.05
C THR A 39 -8.88 13.09 -26.17
N HIS A 40 -8.66 14.34 -26.59
CA HIS A 40 -9.20 15.51 -25.88
C HIS A 40 -10.73 15.43 -25.75
N LEU A 41 -11.23 15.77 -24.57
CA LEU A 41 -12.68 15.85 -24.31
C LEU A 41 -13.22 17.24 -24.68
N GLU A 42 -14.13 17.28 -25.65
CA GLU A 42 -14.80 18.51 -26.04
C GLU A 42 -15.81 18.96 -24.97
N LEU A 43 -15.98 20.29 -24.80
CA LEU A 43 -16.87 20.84 -23.78
C LEU A 43 -18.34 20.42 -23.94
N ASP A 44 -18.81 20.26 -25.18
CA ASP A 44 -20.18 19.81 -25.45
C ASP A 44 -20.41 18.37 -25.00
N VAL A 45 -19.40 17.51 -25.15
CA VAL A 45 -19.41 16.14 -24.62
C VAL A 45 -19.44 16.20 -23.10
N ALA A 46 -18.59 17.01 -22.48
CA ALA A 46 -18.54 17.19 -21.02
C ALA A 46 -19.88 17.70 -20.46
N ASN A 47 -20.53 18.65 -21.11
CA ASN A 47 -21.86 19.12 -20.71
C ASN A 47 -22.91 18.00 -20.77
N SER A 48 -22.93 17.21 -21.84
CA SER A 48 -23.84 16.08 -21.97
C SER A 48 -23.60 15.02 -20.90
N VAL A 49 -22.33 14.72 -20.58
CA VAL A 49 -21.96 13.79 -19.54
C VAL A 49 -22.35 14.32 -18.15
N ALA A 50 -22.13 15.60 -17.88
CA ALA A 50 -22.47 16.22 -16.59
C ALA A 50 -23.98 16.12 -16.31
N VAL A 51 -24.82 16.43 -17.30
CA VAL A 51 -26.28 16.33 -17.18
C VAL A 51 -26.71 14.88 -16.91
N ALA A 52 -26.20 13.92 -17.71
CA ALA A 52 -26.54 12.51 -17.55
C ALA A 52 -26.06 11.95 -16.18
N MET A 53 -24.86 12.34 -15.75
CA MET A 53 -24.27 11.94 -14.46
C MET A 53 -25.06 12.52 -13.29
N LYS A 54 -25.44 13.80 -13.33
CA LYS A 54 -26.29 14.44 -12.33
C LYS A 54 -27.68 13.77 -12.25
N GLU A 55 -28.35 13.56 -13.40
CA GLU A 55 -29.68 12.92 -13.41
C GLU A 55 -29.62 11.52 -12.80
N TRP A 56 -28.64 10.72 -13.20
CA TRP A 56 -28.41 9.42 -12.62
C TRP A 56 -28.12 9.48 -11.11
N ALA A 57 -27.30 10.45 -10.69
CA ALA A 57 -26.94 10.61 -9.28
C ALA A 57 -28.18 11.00 -8.43
N VAL A 58 -28.99 11.95 -8.90
CA VAL A 58 -30.22 12.39 -8.22
C VAL A 58 -31.24 11.25 -8.17
N GLU A 59 -31.42 10.49 -9.24
CA GLU A 59 -32.29 9.29 -9.25
C GLU A 59 -31.88 8.26 -8.19
N ASN A 60 -30.56 8.21 -7.86
CA ASN A 60 -30.02 7.35 -6.81
C ASN A 60 -29.86 8.06 -5.45
N GLY A 61 -30.50 9.22 -5.25
CA GLY A 61 -30.60 9.91 -3.96
C GLY A 61 -29.45 10.87 -3.65
N ALA A 62 -28.57 11.15 -4.60
CA ALA A 62 -27.50 12.14 -4.37
C ALA A 62 -28.04 13.59 -4.37
N THR A 63 -27.54 14.40 -3.46
CA THR A 63 -27.86 15.82 -3.32
C THR A 63 -26.65 16.73 -3.52
N HIS A 64 -25.47 16.13 -3.46
CA HIS A 64 -24.18 16.81 -3.56
C HIS A 64 -23.27 16.06 -4.54
N PHE A 65 -22.21 16.74 -4.97
CA PHE A 65 -21.09 16.14 -5.68
C PHE A 65 -19.76 16.56 -5.03
N THR A 66 -18.71 15.79 -5.29
CA THR A 66 -17.35 16.12 -4.88
C THR A 66 -16.35 15.69 -5.94
N HIS A 67 -15.33 16.50 -6.14
CA HIS A 67 -14.12 16.11 -6.83
C HIS A 67 -13.25 15.33 -5.85
N TRP A 68 -13.15 14.04 -6.08
CA TRP A 68 -12.46 13.08 -5.23
C TRP A 68 -11.06 12.78 -5.79
N PHE A 69 -10.02 12.98 -4.99
CA PHE A 69 -8.66 12.75 -5.42
C PHE A 69 -7.79 12.14 -4.29
N GLN A 70 -6.58 11.68 -4.66
CA GLN A 70 -5.62 11.06 -3.77
C GLN A 70 -4.51 12.06 -3.44
N PRO A 71 -4.53 12.75 -2.28
CA PRO A 71 -3.52 13.73 -1.89
C PRO A 71 -2.17 13.03 -1.63
N MET A 72 -1.08 13.81 -1.56
CA MET A 72 0.23 13.27 -1.25
C MET A 72 0.33 12.67 0.15
N THR A 73 -0.48 13.15 1.09
CA THR A 73 -0.61 12.61 2.45
C THR A 73 -2.07 12.23 2.73
N GLY A 74 -2.27 11.23 3.59
CA GLY A 74 -3.61 10.69 3.87
C GLY A 74 -4.11 9.74 2.77
N TYR A 75 -5.40 9.41 2.79
CA TYR A 75 -6.01 8.46 1.86
C TYR A 75 -6.67 9.15 0.68
N THR A 76 -7.68 9.97 0.94
CA THR A 76 -8.49 10.67 -0.05
C THR A 76 -8.77 12.10 0.40
N ALA A 77 -9.08 12.97 -0.55
CA ALA A 77 -9.51 14.34 -0.31
C ALA A 77 -10.82 14.62 -1.06
N GLU A 78 -11.70 15.37 -0.43
CA GLU A 78 -13.03 15.68 -0.94
C GLU A 78 -13.53 17.01 -0.40
N LYS A 79 -14.33 17.73 -1.22
CA LYS A 79 -15.05 18.94 -0.83
C LYS A 79 -16.44 18.88 -1.48
N HIS A 80 -17.47 18.73 -0.65
CA HIS A 80 -18.84 18.54 -1.10
C HIS A 80 -19.50 19.86 -1.48
N ASP A 81 -19.97 19.96 -2.71
CA ASP A 81 -20.80 21.06 -3.20
C ASP A 81 -22.20 20.53 -3.54
N SER A 82 -23.24 21.31 -3.20
CA SER A 82 -24.63 20.95 -3.51
C SER A 82 -24.92 21.18 -4.99
N PHE A 83 -25.82 20.37 -5.55
CA PHE A 83 -26.39 20.64 -6.91
C PHE A 83 -27.34 21.85 -6.94
N ILE A 84 -27.61 22.53 -5.83
CA ILE A 84 -28.57 23.60 -5.75
C ILE A 84 -28.08 24.85 -6.49
N SER A 85 -28.89 25.33 -7.45
CA SER A 85 -28.71 26.64 -8.13
C SER A 85 -29.95 27.48 -7.91
N PRO A 86 -29.84 28.67 -7.25
CA PRO A 86 -30.96 29.60 -7.06
C PRO A 86 -31.47 30.18 -8.39
N THR A 87 -32.80 30.21 -8.58
CA THR A 87 -33.44 30.74 -9.80
C THR A 87 -33.74 32.24 -9.73
N GLY A 88 -33.51 32.87 -8.55
CA GLY A 88 -33.69 34.31 -8.35
C GLY A 88 -35.11 34.72 -7.93
N ASP A 89 -36.07 33.79 -7.94
CA ASP A 89 -37.47 34.01 -7.51
C ASP A 89 -37.78 33.36 -6.13
N GLY A 90 -36.74 32.87 -5.45
CA GLY A 90 -36.84 32.22 -4.16
C GLY A 90 -36.91 30.68 -4.25
N GLU A 91 -36.87 30.15 -5.47
CA GLU A 91 -36.79 28.71 -5.73
C GLU A 91 -35.35 28.29 -6.10
N VAL A 92 -35.15 26.98 -6.22
CA VAL A 92 -33.88 26.38 -6.61
C VAL A 92 -34.10 25.27 -7.64
N ILE A 93 -33.12 25.09 -8.49
CA ILE A 93 -33.03 23.92 -9.37
C ILE A 93 -31.79 23.08 -9.00
N MET A 94 -31.80 21.81 -9.42
CA MET A 94 -30.62 20.96 -9.34
C MET A 94 -29.87 21.07 -10.67
N ASP A 95 -28.67 21.66 -10.62
CA ASP A 95 -27.85 21.91 -11.81
C ASP A 95 -26.43 21.38 -11.63
N PHE A 96 -25.80 20.97 -12.73
CA PHE A 96 -24.41 20.53 -12.78
C PHE A 96 -23.90 20.64 -14.22
N SER A 97 -22.95 21.49 -14.45
CA SER A 97 -22.43 21.82 -15.77
C SER A 97 -21.19 20.99 -16.12
N GLY A 98 -20.89 20.90 -17.41
CA GLY A 98 -19.64 20.29 -17.89
C GLY A 98 -18.39 21.03 -17.38
N LYS A 99 -18.50 22.35 -17.12
CA LYS A 99 -17.41 23.11 -16.51
C LYS A 99 -17.13 22.63 -15.07
N GLU A 100 -18.18 22.38 -14.30
CA GLU A 100 -18.08 21.87 -12.93
C GLU A 100 -17.61 20.40 -12.91
N LEU A 101 -18.01 19.60 -13.92
CA LEU A 101 -17.51 18.22 -14.06
C LEU A 101 -16.00 18.20 -14.34
N VAL A 102 -15.57 18.99 -15.34
CA VAL A 102 -14.18 18.91 -15.85
C VAL A 102 -13.17 19.51 -14.86
N LYS A 103 -13.54 20.58 -14.15
CA LYS A 103 -12.60 21.35 -13.32
C LYS A 103 -13.24 21.85 -12.03
N GLY A 104 -12.57 21.59 -10.90
CA GLY A 104 -12.81 22.28 -9.63
C GLY A 104 -11.66 23.21 -9.26
N GLU A 105 -11.93 24.12 -8.34
CA GLU A 105 -10.95 25.11 -7.84
C GLU A 105 -10.88 25.06 -6.30
N PRO A 106 -10.37 23.97 -5.69
CA PRO A 106 -10.24 23.88 -4.25
C PRO A 106 -9.13 24.79 -3.73
N ASP A 107 -9.20 25.12 -2.45
CA ASP A 107 -8.10 25.79 -1.76
C ASP A 107 -6.94 24.80 -1.55
N ALA A 108 -5.81 25.06 -2.23
CA ALA A 108 -4.61 24.25 -2.16
C ALA A 108 -3.72 24.57 -0.94
N SER A 109 -4.02 25.63 -0.17
CA SER A 109 -3.17 26.06 0.95
C SER A 109 -3.13 25.05 2.10
N SER A 110 -4.16 24.19 2.23
CA SER A 110 -4.25 23.14 3.24
C SER A 110 -3.52 21.85 2.89
N PHE A 111 -3.03 21.70 1.66
CA PHE A 111 -2.35 20.49 1.21
C PHE A 111 -0.83 20.66 1.23
N PRO A 112 -0.06 19.61 1.60
CA PRO A 112 1.38 19.61 1.51
C PRO A 112 1.84 19.89 0.08
N SER A 113 2.76 20.83 -0.10
CA SER A 113 3.28 21.20 -1.42
C SER A 113 4.82 21.08 -1.53
N GLY A 114 5.54 20.81 -0.40
CA GLY A 114 6.99 20.67 -0.41
C GLY A 114 7.72 21.84 -1.10
N GLY A 115 7.19 23.04 -0.98
CA GLY A 115 7.76 24.24 -1.61
C GLY A 115 7.32 24.51 -3.06
N LEU A 116 6.52 23.64 -3.69
CA LEU A 116 5.98 23.87 -5.05
C LEU A 116 5.06 25.11 -5.15
N ARG A 117 4.39 25.43 -4.06
CA ARG A 117 3.43 26.52 -3.99
C ARG A 117 4.02 27.68 -3.18
N ALA A 118 3.94 28.90 -3.70
CA ALA A 118 4.27 30.08 -2.93
C ALA A 118 3.26 30.29 -1.79
N THR A 119 3.71 30.85 -0.66
CA THR A 119 2.87 30.98 0.56
C THR A 119 1.57 31.74 0.33
N PHE A 120 1.54 32.69 -0.63
CA PHE A 120 0.36 33.49 -0.95
C PHE A 120 -0.57 32.82 -1.98
N GLU A 121 -0.16 31.74 -2.61
CA GLU A 121 -0.99 31.01 -3.57
C GLU A 121 -1.95 30.08 -2.81
N ALA A 122 -3.24 30.28 -3.00
CA ALA A 122 -4.28 29.47 -2.36
C ALA A 122 -4.99 28.56 -3.35
N ARG A 123 -5.03 28.92 -4.65
CA ARG A 123 -5.79 28.16 -5.65
C ARG A 123 -5.05 26.92 -6.13
N GLY A 124 -5.78 25.80 -6.22
CA GLY A 124 -5.41 24.62 -6.96
C GLY A 124 -6.52 24.24 -7.95
N TYR A 125 -6.27 23.21 -8.74
CA TYR A 125 -7.24 22.70 -9.70
C TYR A 125 -7.39 21.19 -9.55
N THR A 126 -8.65 20.71 -9.56
CA THR A 126 -8.96 19.33 -9.84
C THR A 126 -9.32 19.18 -11.32
N ALA A 127 -8.91 18.08 -11.93
CA ALA A 127 -9.24 17.74 -13.31
C ALA A 127 -9.89 16.35 -13.35
N TRP A 128 -11.08 16.28 -13.97
CA TRP A 128 -11.80 15.01 -14.11
C TRP A 128 -10.96 13.95 -14.84
N ASP A 129 -10.90 12.76 -14.28
CA ASP A 129 -10.35 11.58 -14.92
C ASP A 129 -11.48 10.72 -15.50
N PRO A 130 -11.75 10.77 -16.80
CA PRO A 130 -12.82 9.99 -17.43
C PRO A 130 -12.50 8.48 -17.48
N THR A 131 -11.26 8.06 -17.22
CA THR A 131 -10.85 6.65 -17.23
C THR A 131 -11.21 5.92 -15.94
N SER A 132 -11.61 6.65 -14.90
CA SER A 132 -12.11 6.11 -13.64
C SER A 132 -13.59 6.44 -13.47
N PRO A 133 -14.46 5.45 -13.21
CA PRO A 133 -15.90 5.68 -13.14
C PRO A 133 -16.28 6.48 -11.89
N ALA A 134 -17.17 7.45 -12.04
CA ALA A 134 -17.80 8.14 -10.92
C ALA A 134 -18.74 7.20 -10.15
N PHE A 135 -18.92 7.46 -8.86
CA PHE A 135 -19.74 6.61 -7.99
C PHE A 135 -20.52 7.43 -6.96
N ILE A 136 -21.54 6.83 -6.36
CA ILE A 136 -22.34 7.46 -5.30
C ILE A 136 -22.01 6.80 -3.97
N LYS A 137 -21.65 7.63 -2.99
CA LYS A 137 -21.44 7.24 -1.60
C LYS A 137 -22.06 8.32 -0.69
N ASP A 138 -22.78 7.92 0.35
CA ASP A 138 -23.36 8.84 1.33
C ASP A 138 -24.17 10.00 0.72
N GLN A 139 -25.02 9.71 -0.25
CA GLN A 139 -25.85 10.69 -0.96
C GLN A 139 -25.05 11.78 -1.72
N THR A 140 -23.79 11.49 -2.05
CA THR A 140 -22.91 12.37 -2.80
C THR A 140 -22.37 11.65 -4.03
N LEU A 141 -22.34 12.35 -5.16
CA LEU A 141 -21.66 11.90 -6.38
C LEU A 141 -20.16 12.18 -6.23
N TYR A 142 -19.35 11.12 -6.28
CA TYR A 142 -17.89 11.19 -6.23
C TYR A 142 -17.33 11.10 -7.65
N ILE A 143 -16.58 12.12 -8.04
CA ILE A 143 -15.99 12.24 -9.37
C ILE A 143 -14.47 12.07 -9.21
N PRO A 144 -13.87 10.98 -9.70
CA PRO A 144 -12.43 10.79 -9.63
C PRO A 144 -11.69 11.86 -10.42
N THR A 145 -10.71 12.50 -9.79
CA THR A 145 -9.95 13.62 -10.37
C THR A 145 -8.45 13.51 -10.09
N ALA A 146 -7.65 14.16 -10.91
CA ALA A 146 -6.31 14.60 -10.60
C ALA A 146 -6.34 15.93 -9.82
N PHE A 147 -5.25 16.28 -9.12
CA PHE A 147 -5.12 17.54 -8.41
C PHE A 147 -3.76 18.18 -8.67
N CYS A 148 -3.75 19.46 -9.02
CA CYS A 148 -2.53 20.21 -9.29
C CYS A 148 -2.54 21.61 -8.63
N SER A 149 -1.34 22.20 -8.53
CA SER A 149 -1.14 23.58 -8.10
C SER A 149 -1.72 24.58 -9.11
N TYR A 150 -1.70 25.86 -8.75
CA TYR A 150 -2.07 26.95 -9.65
C TYR A 150 -1.24 26.96 -10.95
N ASN A 151 0.02 26.54 -10.88
CA ASN A 151 0.95 26.51 -12.02
C ASN A 151 0.93 25.17 -12.77
N GLY A 152 0.17 24.17 -12.29
CA GLY A 152 -0.04 22.90 -12.96
C GLY A 152 0.83 21.74 -12.46
N GLU A 153 1.68 21.95 -11.44
CA GLU A 153 2.44 20.84 -10.83
C GLU A 153 1.50 19.87 -10.11
N ALA A 154 1.73 18.57 -10.29
CA ALA A 154 0.94 17.53 -9.66
C ALA A 154 1.13 17.51 -8.13
N LEU A 155 0.03 17.68 -7.40
CA LEU A 155 -0.02 17.63 -5.93
C LEU A 155 -0.76 16.37 -5.42
N ASP A 156 -0.92 15.38 -6.27
CA ASP A 156 -1.60 14.12 -5.99
C ASP A 156 -0.75 12.89 -6.31
N LYS A 157 -1.28 11.71 -6.03
CA LYS A 157 -0.65 10.42 -6.35
C LYS A 157 -1.10 9.84 -7.68
N LYS A 158 -2.25 10.26 -8.21
CA LYS A 158 -2.86 9.70 -9.41
C LYS A 158 -2.22 10.23 -10.69
N THR A 159 -1.93 11.53 -10.77
CA THR A 159 -1.33 12.14 -11.97
C THR A 159 -0.02 11.45 -12.37
N PRO A 160 0.95 11.20 -11.48
CA PRO A 160 2.16 10.46 -11.84
C PRO A 160 1.88 9.03 -12.29
N LEU A 161 0.89 8.36 -11.70
CA LEU A 161 0.49 7.01 -12.11
C LEU A 161 -0.06 6.99 -13.54
N LEU A 162 -0.95 7.92 -13.90
CA LEU A 162 -1.49 8.04 -15.25
C LEU A 162 -0.38 8.31 -16.27
N ARG A 163 0.53 9.24 -15.97
CA ARG A 163 1.72 9.53 -16.79
C ARG A 163 2.60 8.26 -16.98
N ALA A 164 2.82 7.48 -15.91
CA ALA A 164 3.61 6.26 -15.97
C ALA A 164 2.92 5.13 -16.76
N MET A 165 1.60 5.01 -16.67
CA MET A 165 0.82 4.07 -17.49
C MET A 165 0.91 4.43 -18.98
N GLU A 166 0.80 5.71 -19.33
CA GLU A 166 0.94 6.19 -20.70
C GLU A 166 2.35 5.97 -21.27
N ALA A 167 3.38 6.28 -20.48
CA ALA A 167 4.78 6.04 -20.86
C ALA A 167 5.04 4.55 -21.15
N LEU A 168 4.58 3.66 -20.25
CA LEU A 168 4.72 2.22 -20.45
C LEU A 168 3.96 1.73 -21.69
N SER A 169 2.71 2.19 -21.89
CA SER A 169 1.91 1.84 -23.06
C SER A 169 2.63 2.24 -24.35
N THR A 170 3.15 3.46 -24.40
CA THR A 170 3.85 3.99 -25.56
C THR A 170 5.06 3.14 -25.93
N GLU A 171 5.91 2.82 -24.97
CA GLU A 171 7.13 2.05 -25.23
C GLU A 171 6.81 0.57 -25.50
N ALA A 172 5.85 -0.01 -24.80
CA ALA A 172 5.43 -1.41 -25.02
C ALA A 172 4.85 -1.62 -26.43
N VAL A 173 4.04 -0.69 -26.93
CA VAL A 173 3.47 -0.75 -28.30
C VAL A 173 4.59 -0.71 -29.35
N LYS A 174 5.60 0.16 -29.19
CA LYS A 174 6.76 0.20 -30.10
C LYS A 174 7.49 -1.14 -30.14
N VAL A 175 7.73 -1.75 -28.98
CA VAL A 175 8.39 -3.06 -28.85
C VAL A 175 7.54 -4.15 -29.50
N LEU A 176 6.23 -4.19 -29.24
CA LEU A 176 5.33 -5.17 -29.84
C LEU A 176 5.29 -5.08 -31.38
N HIS A 177 5.24 -3.86 -31.90
CA HIS A 177 5.31 -3.64 -33.36
C HIS A 177 6.64 -4.11 -33.95
N LEU A 178 7.76 -3.84 -33.26
CA LEU A 178 9.08 -4.32 -33.67
C LEU A 178 9.17 -5.86 -33.70
N LEU A 179 8.50 -6.52 -32.76
CA LEU A 179 8.37 -7.99 -32.70
C LEU A 179 7.31 -8.57 -33.68
N GLY A 180 6.69 -7.72 -34.51
CA GLY A 180 5.70 -8.12 -35.51
C GLY A 180 4.25 -8.14 -35.05
N ASN A 181 3.95 -7.80 -33.81
CA ASN A 181 2.58 -7.72 -33.28
C ASN A 181 1.97 -6.33 -33.51
N THR A 182 1.65 -6.01 -34.76
CA THR A 182 1.14 -4.70 -35.18
C THR A 182 -0.36 -4.48 -34.91
N ALA A 183 -1.09 -5.50 -34.44
CA ALA A 183 -2.49 -5.40 -34.12
C ALA A 183 -2.75 -4.68 -32.77
N VAL A 184 -1.72 -4.63 -31.90
CA VAL A 184 -1.79 -3.96 -30.62
C VAL A 184 -1.62 -2.44 -30.80
N THR A 185 -2.59 -1.67 -30.31
CA THR A 185 -2.57 -0.19 -30.37
C THR A 185 -2.49 0.45 -28.99
N GLY A 186 -2.59 -0.34 -27.93
CA GLY A 186 -2.49 0.13 -26.55
C GLY A 186 -2.17 -1.00 -25.60
N VAL A 187 -1.49 -0.65 -24.51
CA VAL A 187 -1.13 -1.54 -23.42
C VAL A 187 -1.51 -0.90 -22.12
N SER A 188 -2.05 -1.68 -21.19
CA SER A 188 -2.39 -1.23 -19.84
C SER A 188 -1.71 -2.09 -18.81
N THR A 189 -1.37 -1.52 -17.67
CA THR A 189 -0.98 -2.30 -16.50
C THR A 189 -2.20 -2.67 -15.67
N THR A 190 -2.19 -3.87 -15.11
CA THR A 190 -3.24 -4.37 -14.23
C THR A 190 -2.71 -4.57 -12.83
N VAL A 191 -3.55 -4.29 -11.84
CA VAL A 191 -3.20 -4.38 -10.42
C VAL A 191 -4.32 -5.06 -9.65
N GLY A 192 -3.93 -6.01 -8.78
CA GLY A 192 -4.82 -6.62 -7.78
C GLY A 192 -4.16 -6.54 -6.40
N PRO A 193 -4.47 -5.51 -5.59
CA PRO A 193 -3.88 -5.35 -4.27
C PRO A 193 -4.61 -6.22 -3.25
N GLU A 194 -3.89 -7.07 -2.53
CA GLU A 194 -4.39 -7.83 -1.39
C GLU A 194 -4.28 -6.97 -0.13
N GLN A 195 -5.38 -6.69 0.56
CA GLN A 195 -5.42 -5.80 1.72
C GLN A 195 -5.47 -6.58 3.01
N GLU A 196 -4.36 -6.60 3.75
CA GLU A 196 -4.33 -7.09 5.13
C GLU A 196 -4.73 -6.00 6.13
N TYR A 197 -5.37 -6.39 7.23
CA TYR A 197 -5.85 -5.48 8.26
C TYR A 197 -6.13 -6.20 9.58
N PHE A 198 -6.16 -5.44 10.69
CA PHE A 198 -6.61 -5.94 11.98
C PHE A 198 -8.00 -5.42 12.32
N LEU A 199 -8.78 -6.26 13.03
CA LEU A 199 -10.05 -5.86 13.63
C LEU A 199 -9.94 -6.03 15.14
N VAL A 200 -10.20 -4.94 15.87
CA VAL A 200 -10.23 -4.94 17.34
C VAL A 200 -11.56 -4.39 17.84
N ASP A 201 -11.90 -4.71 19.07
CA ASP A 201 -13.09 -4.13 19.70
C ASP A 201 -12.99 -2.60 19.79
N LYS A 202 -14.06 -1.90 19.41
CA LYS A 202 -14.09 -0.43 19.34
C LYS A 202 -13.91 0.24 20.70
N ALA A 203 -14.43 -0.38 21.78
CA ALA A 203 -14.27 0.16 23.12
C ALA A 203 -12.82 0.02 23.60
N ALA A 204 -12.17 -1.13 23.35
CA ALA A 204 -10.77 -1.34 23.63
C ALA A 204 -9.87 -0.39 22.81
N TYR A 205 -10.16 -0.22 21.51
CA TYR A 205 -9.48 0.75 20.65
C TYR A 205 -9.54 2.17 21.21
N ARG A 206 -10.75 2.62 21.61
CA ARG A 206 -10.96 3.98 22.12
C ARG A 206 -10.30 4.23 23.47
N ALA A 207 -10.05 3.18 24.24
CA ALA A 207 -9.36 3.26 25.52
C ALA A 207 -7.84 3.38 25.39
N ARG A 208 -7.28 3.31 24.17
CA ARG A 208 -5.83 3.40 23.93
C ARG A 208 -5.47 4.61 23.06
N ARG A 209 -4.74 5.55 23.62
CA ARG A 209 -4.28 6.76 22.93
C ARG A 209 -3.35 6.47 21.77
N ASP A 210 -2.46 5.50 21.92
CA ASP A 210 -1.51 5.08 20.88
C ASP A 210 -2.24 4.52 19.63
N LEU A 211 -3.25 3.70 19.81
CA LEU A 211 -4.08 3.22 18.69
C LEU A 211 -4.89 4.36 18.04
N LEU A 212 -5.43 5.28 18.83
CA LEU A 212 -6.20 6.43 18.32
C LEU A 212 -5.36 7.39 17.48
N PHE A 213 -4.17 7.74 17.97
CA PHE A 213 -3.35 8.78 17.35
C PHE A 213 -2.32 8.23 16.36
N CYS A 214 -1.74 7.07 16.66
CA CYS A 214 -0.63 6.50 15.89
C CYS A 214 -1.04 5.28 15.05
N GLY A 215 -2.18 4.65 15.34
CA GLY A 215 -2.63 3.42 14.67
C GLY A 215 -1.86 2.17 15.12
N ARG A 216 -0.91 2.31 16.04
CA ARG A 216 -0.10 1.21 16.60
C ARG A 216 0.07 1.37 18.11
N THR A 217 0.31 0.25 18.79
CA THR A 217 0.64 0.25 20.22
C THR A 217 2.07 0.70 20.46
N LEU A 218 2.26 1.66 21.36
CA LEU A 218 3.57 2.14 21.78
C LEU A 218 4.06 1.44 23.05
N LEU A 219 3.14 0.87 23.83
CA LEU A 219 3.37 0.07 25.03
C LEU A 219 2.49 -1.18 24.95
N GLY A 220 2.87 -2.27 25.59
CA GLY A 220 2.06 -3.48 25.72
C GLY A 220 2.88 -4.76 25.70
N ALA A 221 2.85 -5.49 26.81
CA ALA A 221 3.46 -6.80 26.91
C ALA A 221 2.77 -7.83 26.00
N PRO A 222 3.50 -8.83 25.47
CA PRO A 222 2.91 -9.90 24.68
C PRO A 222 1.84 -10.67 25.47
N ALA A 223 0.75 -11.05 24.78
CA ALA A 223 -0.24 -11.95 25.35
C ALA A 223 0.35 -13.34 25.63
N PRO A 224 -0.19 -14.11 26.59
CA PRO A 224 0.26 -15.48 26.84
C PRO A 224 0.12 -16.42 25.63
N LYS A 225 -0.82 -16.15 24.76
CA LYS A 225 -0.96 -16.79 23.46
C LYS A 225 -0.74 -15.75 22.35
N GLY A 226 0.15 -16.07 21.42
CA GLY A 226 0.36 -15.32 20.16
C GLY A 226 -0.01 -16.15 18.94
N GLN A 227 0.99 -16.49 18.14
CA GLN A 227 0.86 -17.26 16.88
C GLN A 227 1.38 -18.70 16.98
N GLU A 228 1.79 -19.16 18.16
CA GLU A 228 2.54 -20.41 18.39
C GLU A 228 1.79 -21.67 17.93
N MET A 229 0.47 -21.63 17.94
CA MET A 229 -0.37 -22.75 17.55
C MET A 229 -0.67 -22.81 16.06
N GLU A 230 -0.36 -21.74 15.32
CA GLU A 230 -0.65 -21.60 13.87
C GLU A 230 -2.12 -21.89 13.54
N ASP A 231 -3.04 -21.59 14.47
CA ASP A 231 -4.45 -21.98 14.42
C ASP A 231 -5.40 -20.88 13.95
N HIS A 232 -4.90 -19.68 13.64
CA HIS A 232 -5.73 -18.56 13.20
C HIS A 232 -5.94 -18.57 11.68
N TYR A 233 -4.92 -18.73 10.87
CA TYR A 233 -4.98 -18.64 9.41
C TYR A 233 -6.05 -19.57 8.80
N PHE A 234 -6.08 -20.83 9.18
CA PHE A 234 -7.08 -21.81 8.75
C PHE A 234 -8.30 -21.89 9.68
N GLY A 235 -8.39 -21.03 10.68
CA GLY A 235 -9.50 -20.98 11.62
C GLY A 235 -10.80 -20.52 10.95
N VAL A 236 -11.93 -20.85 11.56
CA VAL A 236 -13.24 -20.35 11.12
C VAL A 236 -13.35 -18.85 11.40
N LEU A 237 -14.04 -18.13 10.53
CA LEU A 237 -14.39 -16.74 10.78
C LEU A 237 -15.33 -16.66 11.97
N LYS A 238 -14.94 -15.90 13.00
CA LYS A 238 -15.80 -15.67 14.17
C LYS A 238 -17.07 -14.90 13.76
N PRO A 239 -18.21 -15.12 14.41
CA PRO A 239 -19.51 -14.57 13.97
C PRO A 239 -19.53 -13.05 13.75
N ARG A 240 -18.90 -12.28 14.64
CA ARG A 240 -18.84 -10.81 14.54
C ARG A 240 -17.99 -10.38 13.34
N VAL A 241 -16.86 -11.02 13.13
CA VAL A 241 -15.98 -10.81 11.97
C VAL A 241 -16.68 -11.19 10.66
N ALA A 242 -17.36 -12.34 10.63
CA ALA A 242 -18.11 -12.80 9.46
C ALA A 242 -19.24 -11.82 9.08
N ALA A 243 -19.96 -11.25 10.06
CA ALA A 243 -20.97 -10.23 9.84
C ALA A 243 -20.37 -8.94 9.26
N TYR A 244 -19.26 -8.46 9.81
CA TYR A 244 -18.51 -7.33 9.29
C TYR A 244 -18.07 -7.57 7.83
N MET A 245 -17.43 -8.70 7.56
CA MET A 245 -16.95 -9.05 6.21
C MET A 245 -18.10 -9.19 5.20
N HIS A 246 -19.27 -9.66 5.63
CA HIS A 246 -20.46 -9.73 4.78
C HIS A 246 -20.95 -8.34 4.36
N ASP A 247 -21.09 -7.44 5.32
CA ASP A 247 -21.54 -6.07 5.05
C ASP A 247 -20.49 -5.28 4.26
N LEU A 248 -19.21 -5.54 4.51
CA LEU A 248 -18.12 -4.95 3.74
C LEU A 248 -18.17 -5.36 2.26
N ASP A 249 -18.34 -6.65 1.96
CA ASP A 249 -18.48 -7.14 0.59
C ASP A 249 -19.65 -6.43 -0.13
N GLU A 250 -20.82 -6.33 0.52
CA GLU A 250 -21.99 -5.69 -0.10
C GLU A 250 -21.77 -4.21 -0.38
N GLU A 251 -21.17 -3.46 0.53
CA GLU A 251 -20.87 -2.03 0.30
C GLU A 251 -19.84 -1.86 -0.82
N LEU A 252 -18.79 -2.70 -0.85
CA LEU A 252 -17.78 -2.67 -1.91
C LEU A 252 -18.36 -3.05 -3.27
N TRP A 253 -19.21 -4.08 -3.35
CA TRP A 253 -19.84 -4.48 -4.60
C TRP A 253 -20.77 -3.40 -5.17
N LYS A 254 -21.55 -2.70 -4.33
CA LYS A 254 -22.34 -1.54 -4.80
C LYS A 254 -21.47 -0.48 -5.46
N LEU A 255 -20.27 -0.26 -4.93
CA LEU A 255 -19.27 0.71 -5.40
C LEU A 255 -18.40 0.17 -6.55
N GLY A 256 -18.70 -1.02 -7.08
CA GLY A 256 -17.98 -1.59 -8.21
C GLY A 256 -16.63 -2.22 -7.86
N VAL A 257 -16.26 -2.29 -6.58
CA VAL A 257 -15.04 -2.97 -6.16
C VAL A 257 -15.25 -4.48 -6.19
N PRO A 258 -14.50 -5.24 -7.01
CA PRO A 258 -14.70 -6.67 -7.16
C PRO A 258 -14.06 -7.49 -6.03
N ALA A 259 -14.41 -7.20 -4.76
CA ALA A 259 -13.99 -7.96 -3.60
C ALA A 259 -14.38 -9.43 -3.75
N LYS A 260 -13.43 -10.36 -3.67
CA LYS A 260 -13.64 -11.76 -4.00
C LYS A 260 -13.22 -12.71 -2.88
N THR A 261 -12.06 -12.48 -2.28
CA THR A 261 -11.50 -13.39 -1.27
C THR A 261 -11.42 -12.68 0.07
N LYS A 262 -11.79 -13.40 1.12
CA LYS A 262 -11.68 -12.97 2.51
C LYS A 262 -11.35 -14.15 3.40
N HIS A 263 -10.38 -13.98 4.30
CA HIS A 263 -9.98 -15.02 5.25
C HIS A 263 -9.25 -14.40 6.46
N ASN A 264 -8.97 -15.24 7.44
CA ASN A 264 -8.06 -14.87 8.53
C ASN A 264 -6.62 -14.88 8.05
N GLU A 265 -5.80 -14.02 8.62
CA GLU A 265 -4.35 -14.02 8.48
C GLU A 265 -3.66 -14.73 9.66
N VAL A 266 -2.32 -14.78 9.64
CA VAL A 266 -1.53 -15.55 10.61
C VAL A 266 -1.66 -14.98 12.01
N ALA A 267 -1.65 -13.66 12.19
CA ALA A 267 -1.78 -13.05 13.51
C ALA A 267 -3.23 -13.11 14.03
N PRO A 268 -3.42 -13.26 15.34
CA PRO A 268 -4.76 -13.15 15.94
C PRO A 268 -5.36 -11.77 15.61
N ALA A 269 -6.66 -11.72 15.37
CA ALA A 269 -7.43 -10.54 14.95
C ALA A 269 -7.01 -9.95 13.59
N GLN A 270 -6.17 -10.63 12.81
CA GLN A 270 -5.73 -10.21 11.48
C GLN A 270 -6.53 -10.92 10.38
N HIS A 271 -6.83 -10.19 9.32
CA HIS A 271 -7.65 -10.66 8.20
C HIS A 271 -7.13 -10.07 6.89
N GLU A 272 -7.57 -10.65 5.77
CA GLU A 272 -7.26 -10.18 4.42
C GLU A 272 -8.51 -10.09 3.56
N LEU A 273 -8.51 -9.10 2.67
CA LEU A 273 -9.44 -8.95 1.56
C LEU A 273 -8.66 -8.83 0.25
N ALA A 274 -8.96 -9.69 -0.72
CA ALA A 274 -8.36 -9.65 -2.05
C ALA A 274 -9.43 -9.42 -3.13
N PRO A 275 -9.32 -8.34 -3.94
CA PRO A 275 -10.18 -8.10 -5.07
C PRO A 275 -9.70 -8.86 -6.32
N VAL A 276 -10.57 -8.96 -7.32
CA VAL A 276 -10.13 -9.24 -8.70
C VAL A 276 -9.36 -8.03 -9.21
N PHE A 277 -8.31 -8.26 -9.99
CA PHE A 277 -7.51 -7.18 -10.57
C PHE A 277 -8.30 -6.32 -11.56
N ASP A 278 -7.86 -5.07 -11.72
CA ASP A 278 -8.36 -4.11 -12.71
C ASP A 278 -7.18 -3.32 -13.32
N THR A 279 -7.44 -2.41 -14.24
CA THR A 279 -6.43 -1.45 -14.70
C THR A 279 -5.86 -0.68 -13.51
N ALA A 280 -4.57 -0.35 -13.57
CA ALA A 280 -3.85 0.16 -12.39
C ALA A 280 -4.49 1.41 -11.78
N ASN A 281 -4.98 2.37 -12.59
CA ASN A 281 -5.64 3.56 -12.09
C ASN A 281 -6.97 3.25 -11.36
N VAL A 282 -7.79 2.35 -11.92
CA VAL A 282 -9.06 1.93 -11.29
C VAL A 282 -8.78 1.13 -10.02
N ALA A 283 -7.85 0.17 -10.07
CA ALA A 283 -7.47 -0.63 -8.91
C ALA A 283 -6.91 0.22 -7.75
N VAL A 284 -6.15 1.27 -8.06
CA VAL A 284 -5.65 2.24 -7.07
C VAL A 284 -6.80 3.02 -6.43
N ASP A 285 -7.74 3.53 -7.23
CA ASP A 285 -8.94 4.21 -6.71
C ASP A 285 -9.77 3.26 -5.85
N HIS A 286 -10.00 2.03 -6.30
CA HIS A 286 -10.72 0.99 -5.56
C HIS A 286 -10.05 0.66 -4.22
N ASN A 287 -8.72 0.59 -4.18
CA ASN A 287 -8.02 0.33 -2.91
C ASN A 287 -8.16 1.48 -1.90
N GLN A 288 -8.06 2.74 -2.36
CA GLN A 288 -8.28 3.90 -1.49
C GLN A 288 -9.72 3.91 -0.93
N LEU A 289 -10.70 3.64 -1.78
CA LEU A 289 -12.10 3.52 -1.41
C LEU A 289 -12.32 2.34 -0.44
N THR A 290 -11.69 1.20 -0.69
CA THR A 290 -11.75 0.01 0.17
C THR A 290 -11.27 0.34 1.59
N MET A 291 -10.13 1.02 1.73
CA MET A 291 -9.59 1.40 3.04
C MET A 291 -10.54 2.31 3.83
N GLU A 292 -11.24 3.22 3.16
CA GLU A 292 -12.24 4.08 3.78
C GLU A 292 -13.46 3.29 4.22
N VAL A 293 -14.01 2.45 3.32
CA VAL A 293 -15.21 1.64 3.56
C VAL A 293 -14.97 0.61 4.68
N MET A 294 -13.79 0.00 4.74
CA MET A 294 -13.39 -0.90 5.84
C MET A 294 -13.56 -0.27 7.21
N LYS A 295 -13.06 0.96 7.39
CA LYS A 295 -13.17 1.69 8.66
C LYS A 295 -14.62 2.05 8.98
N LYS A 296 -15.37 2.48 7.98
CA LYS A 296 -16.77 2.85 8.11
C LYS A 296 -17.67 1.66 8.47
N VAL A 297 -17.47 0.52 7.84
CA VAL A 297 -18.24 -0.70 8.16
C VAL A 297 -17.82 -1.26 9.50
N ALA A 298 -16.53 -1.22 9.86
CA ALA A 298 -16.08 -1.64 11.19
C ALA A 298 -16.79 -0.84 12.31
N ASP A 299 -16.93 0.47 12.13
CA ASP A 299 -17.61 1.32 13.10
C ASP A 299 -19.08 0.91 13.34
N LYS A 300 -19.78 0.41 12.32
CA LYS A 300 -21.16 -0.10 12.42
C LYS A 300 -21.26 -1.42 13.22
N HIS A 301 -20.18 -2.20 13.26
CA HIS A 301 -20.09 -3.47 13.97
C HIS A 301 -19.44 -3.37 15.35
N ASP A 302 -19.29 -2.13 15.89
CA ASP A 302 -18.55 -1.86 17.12
C ASP A 302 -17.12 -2.40 17.10
N LEU A 303 -16.51 -2.39 15.90
CA LEU A 303 -15.12 -2.74 15.63
C LEU A 303 -14.32 -1.49 15.21
N ALA A 304 -13.01 -1.57 15.35
CA ALA A 304 -12.06 -0.67 14.73
C ALA A 304 -11.17 -1.45 13.75
N CYS A 305 -11.08 -0.98 12.50
CA CYS A 305 -10.20 -1.52 11.49
C CYS A 305 -8.86 -0.78 11.53
N LEU A 306 -7.79 -1.50 11.82
CA LEU A 306 -6.43 -0.96 11.85
C LEU A 306 -5.75 -1.24 10.51
N LEU A 307 -5.43 -0.18 9.80
CA LEU A 307 -4.68 -0.18 8.53
C LEU A 307 -3.27 0.38 8.78
N HIS A 308 -2.57 -0.21 9.70
CA HIS A 308 -1.18 0.11 10.04
C HIS A 308 -0.30 -1.10 9.75
N GLU A 309 0.95 -0.85 9.38
CA GLU A 309 1.91 -1.88 8.99
C GLU A 309 2.31 -2.80 10.15
N LYS A 310 2.40 -2.25 11.37
CA LYS A 310 2.78 -2.98 12.59
C LYS A 310 1.98 -2.47 13.80
N PRO A 311 0.68 -2.82 13.91
CA PRO A 311 -0.14 -2.35 15.02
C PRO A 311 0.29 -2.90 16.38
N PHE A 312 0.84 -4.11 16.39
CA PHE A 312 1.22 -4.83 17.60
C PHE A 312 2.63 -5.39 17.48
N GLU A 313 3.43 -5.19 18.51
CA GLU A 313 4.79 -5.73 18.58
C GLU A 313 4.77 -7.25 18.84
N GLY A 314 5.76 -7.97 18.29
CA GLY A 314 5.93 -9.42 18.52
C GLY A 314 5.04 -10.34 17.68
N ILE A 315 4.13 -9.81 16.85
CA ILE A 315 3.29 -10.60 15.93
C ILE A 315 3.42 -10.07 14.50
N ASN A 316 2.86 -10.78 13.51
CA ASN A 316 2.90 -10.35 12.11
C ASN A 316 2.37 -8.93 11.92
N GLY A 317 3.01 -8.18 11.03
CA GLY A 317 2.48 -6.92 10.52
C GLY A 317 1.50 -7.14 9.37
N SER A 318 0.90 -6.05 8.88
CA SER A 318 -0.01 -6.05 7.74
C SER A 318 0.58 -5.33 6.54
N GLY A 319 0.47 -5.94 5.38
CA GLY A 319 0.92 -5.41 4.10
C GLY A 319 -0.19 -5.31 3.06
N LYS A 320 0.25 -5.03 1.84
CA LYS A 320 -0.51 -5.16 0.60
C LYS A 320 0.37 -5.85 -0.42
N HIS A 321 -0.03 -7.04 -0.85
CA HIS A 321 0.64 -7.65 -1.98
C HIS A 321 0.11 -7.05 -3.27
N ASN A 322 0.96 -6.31 -3.98
CA ASN A 322 0.60 -5.63 -5.22
C ASN A 322 0.85 -6.56 -6.40
N ASN A 323 -0.19 -7.30 -6.82
CA ASN A 323 -0.14 -8.17 -7.99
C ASN A 323 -0.21 -7.32 -9.25
N TRP A 324 0.90 -7.25 -9.98
CA TRP A 324 1.07 -6.40 -11.16
C TRP A 324 1.31 -7.22 -12.42
N SER A 325 0.64 -6.85 -13.53
CA SER A 325 0.87 -7.44 -14.84
C SER A 325 0.65 -6.43 -15.97
N ILE A 326 0.87 -6.86 -17.22
CA ILE A 326 0.76 -6.02 -18.41
C ILE A 326 -0.18 -6.70 -19.40
N ILE A 327 -1.23 -5.99 -19.84
CA ILE A 327 -2.21 -6.49 -20.78
C ILE A 327 -2.33 -5.59 -22.01
N THR A 328 -2.46 -6.21 -23.19
CA THR A 328 -2.71 -5.49 -24.44
C THR A 328 -4.20 -5.16 -24.59
N ASN A 329 -4.54 -4.15 -25.41
CA ASN A 329 -5.91 -3.85 -25.78
C ASN A 329 -6.62 -4.99 -26.56
N THR A 330 -5.86 -6.00 -26.99
CA THR A 330 -6.40 -7.24 -27.61
C THR A 330 -6.66 -8.35 -26.59
N GLY A 331 -6.40 -8.10 -25.30
CA GLY A 331 -6.66 -9.02 -24.19
C GLY A 331 -5.53 -10.02 -23.90
N SER A 332 -4.34 -9.86 -24.50
CA SER A 332 -3.18 -10.73 -24.25
C SER A 332 -2.37 -10.22 -23.06
N ASN A 333 -2.09 -11.09 -22.09
CA ASN A 333 -1.18 -10.80 -20.99
C ASN A 333 0.27 -11.01 -21.44
N LEU A 334 1.11 -9.99 -21.38
CA LEU A 334 2.49 -10.01 -21.85
C LEU A 334 3.45 -10.76 -20.91
N LEU A 335 3.00 -11.02 -19.68
CA LEU A 335 3.73 -11.82 -18.69
C LEU A 335 3.18 -13.26 -18.58
N ASP A 336 2.31 -13.68 -19.51
CA ASP A 336 1.88 -15.08 -19.58
C ASP A 336 2.91 -15.90 -20.36
N PRO A 337 3.61 -16.84 -19.70
CA PRO A 337 4.62 -17.67 -20.34
C PRO A 337 4.03 -18.61 -21.41
N GLY A 338 2.74 -18.89 -21.36
CA GLY A 338 2.08 -19.85 -22.22
C GLY A 338 2.48 -21.30 -21.92
N LYS A 339 2.34 -22.17 -22.91
CA LYS A 339 2.64 -23.61 -22.75
C LYS A 339 4.12 -23.95 -22.96
N THR A 340 4.83 -23.12 -23.70
CA THR A 340 6.25 -23.28 -24.05
C THR A 340 7.01 -21.99 -23.75
N PRO A 341 7.29 -21.68 -22.47
CA PRO A 341 7.91 -20.41 -22.08
C PRO A 341 9.23 -20.12 -22.79
N ALA A 342 10.05 -21.14 -23.01
CA ALA A 342 11.36 -21.01 -23.68
C ALA A 342 11.27 -20.59 -25.17
N GLU A 343 10.13 -20.81 -25.83
CA GLU A 343 9.88 -20.48 -27.23
C GLU A 343 9.05 -19.18 -27.38
N ASN A 344 8.53 -18.64 -26.25
CA ASN A 344 7.72 -17.43 -26.26
C ASN A 344 8.61 -16.18 -26.20
N THR A 345 9.14 -15.78 -27.36
CA THR A 345 10.06 -14.64 -27.47
C THR A 345 9.44 -13.34 -26.89
N GLN A 346 8.17 -13.07 -27.17
CA GLN A 346 7.48 -11.88 -26.62
C GLN A 346 7.49 -11.89 -25.09
N PHE A 347 7.10 -13.00 -24.48
CA PHE A 347 7.15 -13.16 -23.02
C PHE A 347 8.57 -12.98 -22.48
N LEU A 348 9.57 -13.61 -23.10
CA LEU A 348 10.96 -13.52 -22.65
C LEU A 348 11.51 -12.09 -22.73
N VAL A 349 11.14 -11.31 -23.74
CA VAL A 349 11.52 -9.89 -23.84
C VAL A 349 10.93 -9.09 -22.67
N PHE A 350 9.62 -9.23 -22.41
CA PHE A 350 8.98 -8.49 -21.31
C PHE A 350 9.47 -8.96 -19.94
N LEU A 351 9.66 -10.26 -19.72
CA LEU A 351 10.25 -10.80 -18.50
C LEU A 351 11.67 -10.21 -18.27
N THR A 352 12.50 -10.23 -19.28
CA THR A 352 13.87 -9.71 -19.22
C THR A 352 13.87 -8.20 -18.97
N ALA A 353 12.94 -7.47 -19.58
CA ALA A 353 12.77 -6.04 -19.34
C ALA A 353 12.41 -5.74 -17.87
N VAL A 354 11.53 -6.53 -17.28
CA VAL A 354 11.17 -6.39 -15.85
C VAL A 354 12.38 -6.72 -14.96
N ILE A 355 13.15 -7.78 -15.25
CA ILE A 355 14.36 -8.13 -14.49
C ILE A 355 15.34 -6.95 -14.48
N LYS A 356 15.64 -6.40 -15.66
CA LYS A 356 16.55 -5.25 -15.79
C LYS A 356 15.98 -4.01 -15.08
N ALA A 357 14.71 -3.71 -15.24
CA ALA A 357 14.05 -2.56 -14.62
C ALA A 357 14.14 -2.61 -13.09
N VAL A 358 13.86 -3.77 -12.50
CA VAL A 358 13.93 -3.94 -11.04
C VAL A 358 15.37 -3.90 -10.53
N ASP A 359 16.35 -4.43 -11.28
CA ASP A 359 17.77 -4.35 -10.90
C ASP A 359 18.32 -2.92 -10.98
N ASP A 360 18.01 -2.21 -12.06
CA ASP A 360 18.51 -0.84 -12.27
C ASP A 360 17.88 0.17 -11.26
N TYR A 361 16.62 -0.06 -10.87
CA TYR A 361 15.82 0.85 -10.04
C TYR A 361 15.32 0.21 -8.74
N ALA A 362 16.07 -0.75 -8.18
CA ALA A 362 15.78 -1.40 -6.91
C ALA A 362 15.63 -0.42 -5.75
N ASP A 363 16.41 0.66 -5.77
CA ASP A 363 16.34 1.76 -4.81
C ASP A 363 14.98 2.49 -4.86
N LEU A 364 14.46 2.80 -6.06
CA LEU A 364 13.13 3.39 -6.21
C LEU A 364 12.01 2.43 -5.79
N MET A 365 12.15 1.13 -6.07
CA MET A 365 11.21 0.11 -5.59
C MET A 365 11.18 0.09 -4.06
N ARG A 366 12.34 0.14 -3.39
CA ARG A 366 12.42 0.24 -1.92
C ARG A 366 11.79 1.54 -1.39
N ILE A 367 12.06 2.67 -2.01
CA ILE A 367 11.49 3.97 -1.64
C ILE A 367 9.96 3.96 -1.75
N SER A 368 9.41 3.29 -2.75
CA SER A 368 7.96 3.22 -2.95
C SER A 368 7.22 2.54 -1.78
N ALA A 369 7.94 1.79 -0.95
CA ALA A 369 7.46 1.12 0.26
C ALA A 369 8.02 1.73 1.55
N ALA A 370 8.74 2.87 1.48
CA ALA A 370 9.38 3.49 2.63
C ALA A 370 8.40 4.38 3.42
N THR A 371 8.05 3.94 4.62
CA THR A 371 7.25 4.69 5.60
C THR A 371 7.68 4.31 7.02
N PRO A 372 7.44 5.17 8.03
CA PRO A 372 7.75 4.85 9.42
C PRO A 372 7.13 3.52 9.88
N GLY A 373 5.85 3.30 9.55
CA GLY A 373 5.14 2.07 9.90
C GLY A 373 5.76 0.82 9.25
N ASN A 374 6.18 0.94 7.99
CA ASN A 374 6.75 -0.19 7.26
C ASN A 374 8.20 -0.50 7.68
N ASP A 375 8.94 0.46 8.20
CA ASP A 375 10.25 0.23 8.79
C ASP A 375 10.16 -0.73 10.01
N HIS A 376 9.06 -0.73 10.76
CA HIS A 376 8.79 -1.69 11.84
C HIS A 376 8.37 -3.07 11.34
N ARG A 377 7.87 -3.18 10.10
CA ARG A 377 7.32 -4.43 9.55
C ARG A 377 8.35 -5.24 8.76
N LEU A 378 9.18 -4.60 7.92
CA LEU A 378 10.07 -5.28 6.98
C LEU A 378 11.13 -6.13 7.67
N GLY A 379 11.40 -7.31 7.08
CA GLY A 379 12.49 -8.20 7.47
C GLY A 379 12.13 -9.37 8.35
N ALA A 380 10.86 -9.54 8.73
CA ALA A 380 10.40 -10.68 9.52
C ALA A 380 8.90 -10.97 9.32
N ASN A 381 8.41 -12.14 9.76
CA ASN A 381 6.99 -12.45 9.86
C ASN A 381 6.22 -12.20 8.55
N GLU A 382 6.63 -12.85 7.47
CA GLU A 382 6.07 -12.76 6.11
C GLU A 382 6.30 -11.42 5.38
N ALA A 383 6.86 -10.41 6.02
CA ALA A 383 7.30 -9.19 5.37
C ALA A 383 8.71 -9.38 4.78
N PRO A 384 8.94 -9.05 3.51
CA PRO A 384 10.25 -9.23 2.88
C PRO A 384 11.30 -8.31 3.52
N PRO A 385 12.61 -8.65 3.38
CA PRO A 385 13.68 -7.78 3.84
C PRO A 385 13.76 -6.50 3.01
N ALA A 386 14.51 -5.50 3.50
CA ALA A 386 14.72 -4.23 2.81
C ALA A 386 15.56 -4.35 1.51
N ILE A 387 16.11 -5.52 1.23
CA ILE A 387 16.85 -5.84 0.01
C ILE A 387 15.86 -6.25 -1.08
N VAL A 388 15.75 -5.46 -2.15
CA VAL A 388 14.93 -5.81 -3.30
C VAL A 388 15.61 -6.92 -4.08
N SER A 389 14.92 -8.05 -4.26
CA SER A 389 15.32 -9.20 -5.07
C SER A 389 14.10 -9.80 -5.77
N MET A 390 14.35 -10.62 -6.80
CA MET A 390 13.29 -11.25 -7.61
C MET A 390 13.30 -12.76 -7.45
N PHE A 391 12.12 -13.33 -7.19
CA PHE A 391 11.88 -14.77 -7.27
C PHE A 391 11.25 -15.12 -8.62
N LEU A 392 11.85 -16.05 -9.35
CA LEU A 392 11.34 -16.52 -10.65
C LEU A 392 10.90 -18.00 -10.63
N GLY A 393 11.35 -18.76 -9.64
CA GLY A 393 11.19 -20.21 -9.59
C GLY A 393 12.17 -20.96 -10.50
N ASP A 394 12.14 -22.30 -10.37
CA ASP A 394 13.16 -23.16 -10.98
C ASP A 394 13.09 -23.19 -12.51
N GLU A 395 11.88 -23.24 -13.09
CA GLU A 395 11.70 -23.37 -14.54
C GLU A 395 12.20 -22.13 -15.28
N LEU A 396 11.76 -20.92 -14.89
CA LEU A 396 12.19 -19.69 -15.54
C LEU A 396 13.69 -19.43 -15.32
N THR A 397 14.21 -19.76 -14.15
CA THR A 397 15.64 -19.66 -13.87
C THR A 397 16.44 -20.58 -14.78
N ALA A 398 15.99 -21.82 -14.99
CA ALA A 398 16.65 -22.77 -15.89
C ALA A 398 16.58 -22.33 -17.37
N ILE A 399 15.44 -21.75 -17.80
CA ILE A 399 15.30 -21.19 -19.14
C ILE A 399 16.31 -20.05 -19.36
N LEU A 400 16.38 -19.09 -18.42
CA LEU A 400 17.31 -17.96 -18.52
C LEU A 400 18.77 -18.40 -18.49
N GLN A 401 19.12 -19.44 -17.71
CA GLN A 401 20.44 -20.06 -17.71
C GLN A 401 20.76 -20.75 -19.03
N ALA A 402 19.78 -21.42 -19.65
CA ALA A 402 19.96 -22.05 -20.95
C ALA A 402 20.21 -20.99 -22.02
N ILE A 403 19.51 -19.88 -22.03
CA ILE A 403 19.73 -18.74 -22.94
C ILE A 403 21.13 -18.13 -22.72
N GLU A 404 21.53 -17.91 -21.47
CA GLU A 404 22.84 -17.34 -21.14
C GLU A 404 24.00 -18.21 -21.68
N ASN A 405 23.85 -19.55 -21.64
CA ASN A 405 24.89 -20.51 -22.00
C ASN A 405 24.75 -21.04 -23.41
N ASP A 406 23.82 -20.54 -24.23
CA ASP A 406 23.50 -21.06 -25.58
C ASP A 406 23.22 -22.57 -25.59
N THR A 407 22.50 -23.05 -24.57
CA THR A 407 22.13 -24.46 -24.42
C THR A 407 20.63 -24.65 -24.63
N TYR A 408 20.25 -25.87 -25.06
CA TYR A 408 18.84 -26.19 -25.24
C TYR A 408 18.17 -26.48 -23.93
N PHE A 409 17.02 -25.84 -23.67
CA PHE A 409 16.16 -26.15 -22.53
C PHE A 409 15.26 -27.35 -22.87
N SER A 410 15.47 -28.48 -22.19
CA SER A 410 14.78 -29.74 -22.49
C SER A 410 13.38 -29.86 -21.84
N GLY A 411 12.80 -28.79 -21.34
CA GLY A 411 11.49 -28.78 -20.70
C GLY A 411 11.44 -29.58 -19.38
N GLN A 412 10.81 -29.08 -18.35
CA GLN A 412 10.45 -29.89 -17.18
C GLN A 412 9.09 -30.56 -17.46
N HIS A 413 9.01 -31.88 -17.33
CA HIS A 413 7.72 -32.57 -17.40
C HIS A 413 6.87 -32.14 -16.21
N ARG A 414 5.63 -31.69 -16.47
CA ARG A 414 4.67 -31.40 -15.42
C ARG A 414 4.48 -32.66 -14.58
N VAL A 415 4.78 -32.57 -13.28
CA VAL A 415 4.63 -33.66 -12.34
C VAL A 415 3.16 -33.76 -11.97
N GLN A 416 2.54 -34.89 -12.27
CA GLN A 416 1.21 -35.20 -11.77
C GLN A 416 1.31 -35.60 -10.29
N LEU A 417 0.55 -34.88 -9.44
CA LEU A 417 0.47 -35.20 -8.02
C LEU A 417 -0.62 -36.26 -7.81
N ASP A 418 -0.20 -37.36 -7.19
CA ASP A 418 -1.08 -38.40 -6.64
C ASP A 418 -0.98 -38.33 -5.10
N ILE A 419 -2.08 -37.95 -4.47
CA ILE A 419 -2.17 -37.81 -3.01
C ILE A 419 -2.37 -39.18 -2.33
N GLY A 420 -2.44 -40.27 -3.10
CA GLY A 420 -2.53 -41.63 -2.59
C GLY A 420 -3.92 -42.06 -2.11
N ALA A 421 -4.96 -41.28 -2.33
CA ALA A 421 -6.34 -41.63 -2.05
C ALA A 421 -7.15 -41.68 -3.36
N HIS A 422 -7.66 -42.85 -3.73
CA HIS A 422 -8.34 -43.10 -5.02
C HIS A 422 -9.58 -42.21 -5.29
N VAL A 423 -10.16 -41.61 -4.26
CA VAL A 423 -11.32 -40.72 -4.39
C VAL A 423 -10.93 -39.29 -4.70
N LEU A 424 -9.64 -38.95 -4.59
CA LEU A 424 -9.13 -37.59 -4.83
C LEU A 424 -8.77 -37.41 -6.31
N PRO A 425 -9.05 -36.24 -6.90
CA PRO A 425 -8.67 -35.97 -8.28
C PRO A 425 -7.14 -35.87 -8.42
N HIS A 426 -6.60 -36.39 -9.50
CA HIS A 426 -5.22 -36.14 -9.90
C HIS A 426 -5.14 -34.74 -10.51
N PHE A 427 -4.09 -33.99 -10.14
CA PHE A 427 -3.81 -32.68 -10.73
C PHE A 427 -2.29 -32.51 -10.94
N PHE A 428 -1.92 -31.59 -11.79
CA PHE A 428 -0.51 -31.29 -12.04
C PHE A 428 -0.01 -30.28 -11.02
N LYS A 429 1.20 -30.51 -10.53
CA LYS A 429 1.93 -29.53 -9.73
C LYS A 429 2.20 -28.30 -10.59
N ASP A 430 1.99 -27.10 -10.03
CA ASP A 430 2.42 -25.86 -10.64
C ASP A 430 3.94 -25.80 -10.72
N ASN A 431 4.47 -25.20 -11.78
CA ASN A 431 5.91 -25.11 -12.00
C ASN A 431 6.63 -24.12 -11.09
N THR A 432 5.87 -23.23 -10.44
CA THR A 432 6.37 -22.24 -9.49
C THR A 432 5.64 -22.38 -8.17
N ASP A 433 6.39 -22.34 -7.05
CA ASP A 433 5.84 -22.14 -5.72
C ASP A 433 5.97 -20.65 -5.36
N ARG A 434 5.25 -20.18 -4.33
CA ARG A 434 5.40 -18.83 -3.81
C ARG A 434 6.57 -18.78 -2.85
N ASN A 435 7.47 -17.80 -3.02
CA ASN A 435 8.50 -17.51 -2.03
C ASN A 435 8.02 -16.35 -1.14
N ARG A 436 7.54 -16.67 0.05
CA ARG A 436 6.99 -15.70 1.02
C ARG A 436 8.02 -14.68 1.52
N THR A 437 9.32 -14.95 1.34
CA THR A 437 10.40 -14.05 1.75
C THR A 437 10.87 -13.13 0.63
N SER A 438 10.42 -13.36 -0.61
CA SER A 438 10.81 -12.54 -1.76
C SER A 438 10.03 -11.22 -1.81
N PRO A 439 10.69 -10.08 -1.97
CA PRO A 439 10.02 -8.80 -2.13
C PRO A 439 9.32 -8.62 -3.48
N PHE A 440 9.75 -9.34 -4.52
CA PHE A 440 9.18 -9.27 -5.86
C PHE A 440 9.17 -10.65 -6.51
N ALA A 441 8.03 -11.32 -6.51
CA ALA A 441 7.89 -12.71 -6.90
C ALA A 441 7.07 -12.88 -8.19
N PHE A 442 7.56 -13.69 -9.15
CA PHE A 442 6.78 -14.12 -10.29
C PHE A 442 5.80 -15.22 -9.88
N THR A 443 4.51 -15.03 -10.12
CA THR A 443 3.43 -15.94 -9.70
C THR A 443 2.58 -16.41 -10.88
N GLY A 444 3.23 -16.92 -11.92
CA GLY A 444 2.61 -17.57 -13.07
C GLY A 444 2.38 -16.67 -14.29
N ASN A 445 1.75 -15.51 -14.14
CA ASN A 445 1.52 -14.54 -15.23
C ASN A 445 1.53 -13.08 -14.76
N LYS A 446 2.09 -12.85 -13.58
CA LYS A 446 2.18 -11.55 -12.92
C LYS A 446 3.34 -11.54 -11.93
N PHE A 447 3.74 -10.35 -11.50
CA PHE A 447 4.63 -10.15 -10.38
C PHE A 447 3.87 -9.67 -9.16
N GLU A 448 4.25 -10.17 -8.01
CA GLU A 448 3.71 -9.79 -6.71
C GLU A 448 4.76 -8.97 -5.95
N PHE A 449 4.53 -7.67 -5.79
CA PHE A 449 5.37 -6.81 -4.96
C PHE A 449 4.85 -6.82 -3.52
N ARG A 450 5.63 -7.41 -2.62
CA ARG A 450 5.23 -7.77 -1.25
C ARG A 450 5.66 -6.77 -0.18
N MET A 451 6.46 -5.76 -0.53
CA MET A 451 7.01 -4.81 0.44
C MET A 451 6.02 -3.76 0.93
N LEU A 452 4.92 -3.53 0.21
CA LEU A 452 4.02 -2.42 0.48
C LEU A 452 3.25 -2.61 1.79
N GLY A 453 3.16 -1.56 2.59
CA GLY A 453 2.48 -1.57 3.88
C GLY A 453 0.96 -1.40 3.76
N SER A 454 0.22 -1.89 4.76
CA SER A 454 -1.25 -1.90 4.80
C SER A 454 -1.87 -0.50 4.65
N GLY A 455 -1.28 0.53 5.26
CA GLY A 455 -1.78 1.91 5.21
C GLY A 455 -1.39 2.68 3.95
N GLN A 456 -0.50 2.12 3.10
CA GLN A 456 0.05 2.85 1.95
C GLN A 456 -0.87 2.83 0.72
N SER A 457 -0.74 3.83 -0.15
CA SER A 457 -1.34 3.82 -1.48
C SER A 457 -0.52 2.95 -2.44
N VAL A 458 -1.20 2.15 -3.25
CA VAL A 458 -0.54 1.36 -4.30
C VAL A 458 -0.13 2.19 -5.52
N ALA A 459 -0.45 3.49 -5.58
CA ALA A 459 -0.05 4.37 -6.69
C ALA A 459 1.47 4.50 -6.82
N GLY A 460 2.19 4.67 -5.68
CA GLY A 460 3.63 4.87 -5.66
C GLY A 460 4.43 3.73 -6.33
N PRO A 461 4.32 2.48 -5.86
CA PRO A 461 5.05 1.36 -6.45
C PRO A 461 4.68 1.12 -7.92
N ASN A 462 3.41 1.31 -8.30
CA ASN A 462 3.00 1.16 -9.69
C ASN A 462 3.55 2.27 -10.59
N THR A 463 3.65 3.51 -10.10
CA THR A 463 4.31 4.61 -10.82
C THR A 463 5.78 4.28 -11.09
N VAL A 464 6.50 3.83 -10.05
CA VAL A 464 7.92 3.47 -10.15
C VAL A 464 8.12 2.30 -11.12
N LEU A 465 7.39 1.20 -10.91
CA LEU A 465 7.54 -0.01 -11.73
C LEU A 465 7.20 0.24 -13.19
N ASN A 466 6.09 0.92 -13.47
CA ASN A 466 5.69 1.27 -14.84
C ASN A 466 6.76 2.13 -15.53
N THR A 467 7.31 3.12 -14.83
CA THR A 467 8.34 4.01 -15.39
C THR A 467 9.65 3.26 -15.65
N ALA A 468 10.10 2.43 -14.71
CA ALA A 468 11.31 1.65 -14.84
C ALA A 468 11.22 0.65 -16.01
N VAL A 469 10.06 0.00 -16.17
CA VAL A 469 9.83 -0.93 -17.31
C VAL A 469 9.74 -0.16 -18.63
N ALA A 470 9.08 1.01 -18.67
CA ALA A 470 9.04 1.87 -19.85
C ALA A 470 10.45 2.28 -20.31
N GLU A 471 11.34 2.61 -19.37
CA GLU A 471 12.73 2.95 -19.67
C GLU A 471 13.47 1.80 -20.35
N VAL A 472 13.34 0.58 -19.83
CA VAL A 472 14.02 -0.59 -20.41
C VAL A 472 13.45 -0.94 -21.78
N LEU A 473 12.13 -0.83 -21.95
CA LEU A 473 11.50 -1.05 -23.26
C LEU A 473 11.92 0.01 -24.29
N SER A 474 12.09 1.27 -23.86
CA SER A 474 12.65 2.34 -24.69
C SER A 474 14.09 2.03 -25.12
N GLN A 475 14.93 1.56 -24.19
CA GLN A 475 16.32 1.13 -24.50
C GLN A 475 16.34 -0.05 -25.47
N PHE A 476 15.49 -1.06 -25.26
CA PHE A 476 15.35 -2.20 -26.17
C PHE A 476 14.98 -1.75 -27.59
N TYR A 477 13.97 -0.88 -27.69
CA TYR A 477 13.51 -0.36 -28.98
C TYR A 477 14.63 0.42 -29.67
N ASP A 478 15.31 1.31 -28.98
CA ASP A 478 16.38 2.13 -29.55
C ASP A 478 17.57 1.32 -30.01
N GLU A 479 17.92 0.21 -29.31
CA GLU A 479 19.01 -0.70 -29.70
C GLU A 479 18.66 -1.53 -30.96
N LEU A 480 17.38 -1.89 -31.15
CA LEU A 480 17.00 -2.87 -32.20
C LEU A 480 16.15 -2.30 -33.34
N LYS A 481 15.65 -1.07 -33.29
CA LYS A 481 14.73 -0.49 -34.30
C LYS A 481 15.27 -0.48 -35.73
N ASP A 482 16.58 -0.41 -35.91
CA ASP A 482 17.24 -0.36 -37.19
C ASP A 482 17.76 -1.74 -37.65
N THR A 483 17.47 -2.83 -36.93
CA THR A 483 17.87 -4.19 -37.23
C THR A 483 17.08 -4.72 -38.42
N PRO A 484 17.74 -5.31 -39.46
CA PRO A 484 17.05 -5.96 -40.57
C PRO A 484 16.11 -7.08 -40.09
N ALA A 485 14.96 -7.23 -40.76
CA ALA A 485 13.94 -8.21 -40.37
C ALA A 485 14.44 -9.66 -40.31
N ASP A 486 15.36 -10.04 -41.21
CA ASP A 486 15.99 -11.37 -41.23
C ASP A 486 17.02 -11.61 -40.12
N GLN A 487 17.43 -10.57 -39.39
CA GLN A 487 18.36 -10.64 -38.27
C GLN A 487 17.65 -10.38 -36.92
N MET A 488 16.40 -9.95 -36.92
CA MET A 488 15.65 -9.52 -35.73
C MET A 488 15.60 -10.62 -34.65
N GLU A 489 15.29 -11.86 -35.01
CA GLU A 489 15.21 -12.96 -34.05
C GLU A 489 16.54 -13.19 -33.31
N SER A 490 17.65 -13.18 -34.07
CA SER A 490 18.99 -13.32 -33.49
C SER A 490 19.38 -12.14 -32.62
N ALA A 491 19.02 -10.91 -33.03
CA ALA A 491 19.30 -9.70 -32.24
C ALA A 491 18.51 -9.67 -30.93
N VAL A 492 17.24 -10.07 -30.95
CA VAL A 492 16.41 -10.19 -29.75
C VAL A 492 16.98 -11.25 -28.78
N HIS A 493 17.38 -12.42 -29.31
CA HIS A 493 18.01 -13.47 -28.50
C HIS A 493 19.31 -12.97 -27.84
N GLU A 494 20.17 -12.28 -28.59
CA GLU A 494 21.41 -11.73 -28.04
C GLU A 494 21.16 -10.62 -27.02
N TRP A 495 20.12 -9.78 -27.22
CA TRP A 495 19.72 -8.78 -26.25
C TRP A 495 19.25 -9.43 -24.92
N ILE A 496 18.41 -10.46 -24.99
CA ILE A 496 17.96 -11.21 -23.81
C ILE A 496 19.17 -11.79 -23.07
N LYS A 497 20.03 -12.50 -23.78
CA LYS A 497 21.24 -13.13 -23.23
C LYS A 497 22.16 -12.12 -22.51
N LYS A 498 22.50 -11.01 -23.20
CA LYS A 498 23.32 -9.92 -22.65
C LYS A 498 22.69 -9.31 -21.40
N THR A 499 21.40 -9.04 -21.47
CA THR A 499 20.67 -8.39 -20.37
C THR A 499 20.55 -9.32 -19.17
N VAL A 500 20.17 -10.58 -19.36
CA VAL A 500 20.12 -11.58 -18.27
C VAL A 500 21.48 -11.70 -17.59
N LYS A 501 22.55 -11.82 -18.37
CA LYS A 501 23.92 -11.92 -17.84
C LYS A 501 24.29 -10.73 -16.96
N ALA A 502 23.89 -9.53 -17.35
CA ALA A 502 24.21 -8.29 -16.63
C ALA A 502 23.37 -8.12 -15.36
N HIS A 503 22.09 -8.54 -15.37
CA HIS A 503 21.12 -8.21 -14.34
C HIS A 503 20.65 -9.41 -13.48
N LYS A 504 21.14 -10.63 -13.73
CA LYS A 504 20.78 -11.83 -12.94
C LYS A 504 21.15 -11.74 -11.46
N ARG A 505 21.95 -10.74 -11.06
CA ARG A 505 22.31 -10.50 -9.65
C ARG A 505 21.10 -10.25 -8.77
N ILE A 506 19.99 -9.70 -9.33
CA ILE A 506 18.74 -9.41 -8.63
C ILE A 506 17.91 -10.67 -8.37
N ILE A 507 18.16 -11.78 -9.13
CA ILE A 507 17.38 -13.02 -9.02
C ILE A 507 17.85 -13.82 -7.82
N PHE A 508 16.93 -14.12 -6.92
CA PHE A 508 17.17 -14.93 -5.74
C PHE A 508 15.95 -15.79 -5.41
N ASN A 509 16.12 -17.11 -5.45
CA ASN A 509 15.06 -18.09 -5.20
C ASN A 509 15.13 -18.70 -3.79
N GLY A 510 16.07 -18.26 -2.95
CA GLY A 510 16.30 -18.78 -1.61
C GLY A 510 15.50 -18.07 -0.51
N ASN A 511 15.85 -18.36 0.74
CA ASN A 511 15.25 -17.72 1.92
C ASN A 511 15.85 -16.33 2.17
N GLY A 512 15.05 -15.28 1.96
CA GLY A 512 15.47 -13.87 2.13
C GLY A 512 15.70 -13.43 3.59
N TYR A 513 15.34 -14.26 4.58
CA TYR A 513 15.50 -13.90 6.00
C TYR A 513 16.85 -14.27 6.60
N THR A 514 17.70 -14.99 5.86
CA THR A 514 18.96 -15.47 6.41
C THR A 514 20.07 -14.44 6.35
N ASP A 515 20.99 -14.47 7.31
CA ASP A 515 22.16 -13.59 7.33
C ASP A 515 23.07 -13.86 6.12
N GLU A 516 23.14 -15.12 5.64
CA GLU A 516 23.88 -15.50 4.44
C GLU A 516 23.35 -14.76 3.20
N TRP A 517 22.01 -14.50 3.14
CA TRP A 517 21.46 -13.69 2.05
C TRP A 517 21.90 -12.23 2.13
N VAL A 518 21.94 -11.66 3.32
CA VAL A 518 22.40 -10.28 3.50
C VAL A 518 23.85 -10.13 3.01
N GLU A 519 24.74 -11.06 3.41
CA GLU A 519 26.14 -11.08 2.95
C GLU A 519 26.26 -11.31 1.44
N GLU A 520 25.44 -12.19 0.87
CA GLU A 520 25.43 -12.47 -0.55
C GLU A 520 24.92 -11.27 -1.36
N ALA A 521 23.86 -10.61 -0.89
CA ALA A 521 23.32 -9.41 -1.52
C ALA A 521 24.33 -8.25 -1.55
N GLU A 522 25.09 -8.06 -0.46
CA GLU A 522 26.19 -7.09 -0.42
C GLU A 522 27.28 -7.42 -1.47
N LYS A 523 27.70 -8.68 -1.55
CA LYS A 523 28.68 -9.13 -2.56
C LYS A 523 28.18 -8.92 -3.98
N ARG A 524 26.88 -9.04 -4.22
CA ARG A 524 26.23 -8.77 -5.52
C ARG A 524 26.05 -7.26 -5.78
N GLY A 525 26.34 -6.39 -4.81
CA GLY A 525 26.15 -4.94 -4.90
C GLY A 525 24.69 -4.51 -4.90
N LEU A 526 23.80 -5.25 -4.22
CA LEU A 526 22.41 -4.90 -4.03
C LEU A 526 22.24 -3.93 -2.85
N PHE A 527 21.29 -3.00 -2.97
CA PHE A 527 20.98 -2.09 -1.87
C PHE A 527 20.32 -2.81 -0.70
N ASN A 528 20.71 -2.42 0.52
CA ASN A 528 20.05 -2.80 1.77
C ASN A 528 19.68 -1.55 2.56
N LEU A 529 18.67 -0.83 2.09
CA LEU A 529 18.19 0.42 2.67
C LEU A 529 17.17 0.11 3.77
N LYS A 530 17.66 -0.11 4.99
CA LYS A 530 16.88 -0.65 6.11
C LYS A 530 15.79 0.30 6.59
N SER A 531 16.07 1.60 6.63
CA SER A 531 15.14 2.61 7.13
C SER A 531 14.69 3.60 6.05
N THR A 532 13.59 4.26 6.30
CA THR A 532 13.06 5.31 5.43
C THR A 532 14.04 6.48 5.27
N PRO A 533 14.68 7.05 6.32
CA PRO A 533 15.67 8.10 6.16
C PRO A 533 16.90 7.70 5.34
N GLU A 534 17.27 6.42 5.36
CA GLU A 534 18.35 5.86 4.54
C GLU A 534 17.95 5.74 3.07
N ALA A 535 16.69 5.38 2.81
CA ALA A 535 16.19 5.14 1.46
C ALA A 535 15.90 6.43 0.69
N LEU A 536 15.26 7.40 1.32
CA LEU A 536 14.73 8.61 0.67
C LEU A 536 15.76 9.42 -0.14
N PRO A 537 17.04 9.58 0.26
CA PRO A 537 18.02 10.30 -0.56
C PRO A 537 18.21 9.73 -1.98
N GLN A 538 17.93 8.45 -2.19
CA GLN A 538 18.00 7.85 -3.52
C GLN A 538 16.91 8.42 -4.46
N PHE A 539 15.80 8.96 -3.94
CA PHE A 539 14.75 9.53 -4.77
C PHE A 539 15.23 10.72 -5.61
N ILE A 540 16.18 11.50 -5.09
CA ILE A 540 16.80 12.63 -5.76
C ILE A 540 18.17 12.30 -6.39
N ALA A 541 18.57 11.03 -6.43
CA ALA A 541 19.78 10.62 -7.13
C ALA A 541 19.67 10.88 -8.65
N GLU A 542 20.74 11.34 -9.28
CA GLU A 542 20.74 11.81 -10.67
C GLU A 542 20.09 10.81 -11.63
N LYS A 543 20.45 9.51 -11.55
CA LYS A 543 19.87 8.44 -12.40
C LYS A 543 18.33 8.35 -12.27
N ASN A 544 17.79 8.58 -11.08
CA ASN A 544 16.37 8.49 -10.80
C ASN A 544 15.62 9.76 -11.23
N VAL A 545 16.24 10.92 -11.05
CA VAL A 545 15.75 12.18 -11.59
C VAL A 545 15.67 12.11 -13.12
N ASP A 546 16.74 11.65 -13.78
CA ASP A 546 16.80 11.51 -15.24
C ASP A 546 15.73 10.56 -15.77
N LEU A 547 15.50 9.44 -15.08
CA LEU A 547 14.42 8.49 -15.40
C LEU A 547 13.05 9.20 -15.47
N PHE A 548 12.70 9.90 -14.41
CA PHE A 548 11.39 10.55 -14.30
C PHE A 548 11.23 11.72 -15.29
N LEU A 549 12.29 12.49 -15.52
CA LEU A 549 12.29 13.58 -16.49
C LEU A 549 12.15 13.07 -17.92
N LYS A 550 12.89 12.00 -18.30
CA LYS A 550 12.86 11.40 -19.63
C LYS A 550 11.46 10.96 -20.02
N HIS A 551 10.74 10.36 -19.10
CA HIS A 551 9.38 9.84 -19.34
C HIS A 551 8.26 10.81 -18.92
N HIS A 552 8.60 12.05 -18.58
CA HIS A 552 7.65 13.10 -18.20
C HIS A 552 6.74 12.72 -17.02
N ILE A 553 7.23 11.88 -16.09
CA ILE A 553 6.47 11.43 -14.92
C ILE A 553 6.39 12.53 -13.87
N PHE A 554 7.54 13.14 -13.59
CA PHE A 554 7.68 14.29 -12.69
C PHE A 554 8.52 15.37 -13.34
N THR A 555 8.28 16.63 -12.97
CA THR A 555 9.26 17.71 -13.13
C THR A 555 10.32 17.60 -12.03
N LYS A 556 11.43 18.31 -12.19
CA LYS A 556 12.48 18.34 -11.16
C LYS A 556 11.95 18.91 -9.84
N GLU A 557 11.12 19.91 -9.92
CA GLU A 557 10.46 20.56 -8.79
C GLU A 557 9.49 19.57 -8.09
N GLU A 558 8.70 18.82 -8.86
CA GLU A 558 7.82 17.78 -8.30
C GLU A 558 8.59 16.68 -7.56
N ILE A 559 9.77 16.28 -8.05
CA ILE A 559 10.62 15.26 -7.39
C ILE A 559 11.13 15.81 -6.04
N HIS A 560 11.71 17.01 -6.02
CA HIS A 560 12.23 17.61 -4.80
C HIS A 560 11.13 17.85 -3.76
N SER A 561 9.97 18.35 -4.22
CA SER A 561 8.81 18.54 -3.36
C SER A 561 8.36 17.24 -2.68
N ARG A 562 8.29 16.13 -3.44
CA ARG A 562 7.90 14.82 -2.89
C ARG A 562 8.92 14.30 -1.89
N TYR A 563 10.20 14.49 -2.17
CA TYR A 563 11.28 14.14 -1.24
C TYR A 563 11.11 14.86 0.10
N GLU A 564 10.90 16.18 0.08
CA GLU A 564 10.66 16.98 1.28
C GLU A 564 9.40 16.53 2.04
N ILE A 565 8.30 16.28 1.33
CA ILE A 565 7.04 15.83 1.95
C ILE A 565 7.20 14.45 2.62
N LEU A 566 7.93 13.53 1.99
CA LEU A 566 8.15 12.21 2.56
C LEU A 566 8.99 12.26 3.85
N LEU A 567 10.05 13.08 3.85
CA LEU A 567 10.86 13.34 5.04
C LEU A 567 10.06 14.02 6.16
N GLU A 568 9.32 15.06 5.80
CA GLU A 568 8.47 15.79 6.76
C GLU A 568 7.41 14.86 7.37
N ASN A 569 6.79 14.01 6.57
CA ASN A 569 5.82 13.03 7.05
C ASN A 569 6.46 12.01 8.00
N TYR A 570 7.67 11.54 7.69
CA TYR A 570 8.44 10.67 8.59
C TYR A 570 8.69 11.33 9.94
N VAL A 571 9.26 12.55 9.93
CA VAL A 571 9.56 13.31 11.15
C VAL A 571 8.31 13.56 11.99
N LYS A 572 7.23 14.02 11.37
CA LYS A 572 5.96 14.29 12.05
C LYS A 572 5.33 13.04 12.67
N THR A 573 5.44 11.90 11.99
CA THR A 573 4.94 10.62 12.51
C THR A 573 5.70 10.21 13.77
N ILE A 574 7.04 10.22 13.73
CA ILE A 574 7.85 9.85 14.90
C ILE A 574 7.67 10.83 16.05
N GLN A 575 7.57 12.14 15.76
CA GLN A 575 7.27 13.14 16.79
C GLN A 575 5.87 12.93 17.43
N LEU A 576 4.87 12.54 16.65
CA LEU A 576 3.53 12.23 17.15
C LEU A 576 3.56 11.00 18.07
N GLU A 577 4.23 9.93 17.63
CA GLU A 577 4.42 8.72 18.44
C GLU A 577 5.17 9.02 19.73
N SER A 578 6.27 9.76 19.65
CA SER A 578 7.04 10.16 20.82
C SER A 578 6.22 10.97 21.83
N LYS A 579 5.47 11.97 21.38
CA LYS A 579 4.58 12.77 22.24
C LYS A 579 3.47 11.93 22.87
N THR A 580 2.93 10.98 22.10
CA THR A 580 1.89 10.07 22.58
C THR A 580 2.43 9.14 23.66
N MET A 581 3.64 8.56 23.45
CA MET A 581 4.31 7.75 24.48
C MET A 581 4.60 8.55 25.76
N GLN A 582 5.10 9.79 25.63
CA GLN A 582 5.33 10.68 26.76
C GLN A 582 4.06 10.91 27.58
N GLU A 583 2.94 11.14 26.89
CA GLU A 583 1.65 11.32 27.57
C GLU A 583 1.17 10.05 28.27
N MET A 584 1.26 8.89 27.60
CA MET A 584 0.86 7.61 28.18
C MET A 584 1.74 7.24 29.37
N LEU A 585 3.07 7.45 29.29
CA LEU A 585 3.96 7.20 30.41
C LEU A 585 3.61 8.13 31.59
N SER A 586 3.55 9.43 31.40
CA SER A 586 3.39 10.40 32.49
C SER A 586 2.00 10.41 33.11
N LYS A 587 0.94 10.25 32.31
CA LYS A 587 -0.45 10.42 32.80
C LYS A 587 -1.13 9.10 33.13
N ASP A 588 -0.70 8.00 32.52
CA ASP A 588 -1.41 6.73 32.62
C ASP A 588 -0.53 5.66 33.32
N PHE A 589 0.60 5.28 32.75
CA PHE A 589 1.38 4.13 33.19
C PHE A 589 2.17 4.36 34.49
N LEU A 590 2.94 5.42 34.60
CA LEU A 590 3.72 5.73 35.83
C LEU A 590 2.82 5.89 37.07
N PRO A 591 1.68 6.58 37.01
CA PRO A 591 0.71 6.60 38.11
C PRO A 591 0.18 5.21 38.49
N ALA A 592 -0.05 4.31 37.50
CA ALA A 592 -0.48 2.93 37.77
C ALA A 592 0.62 2.11 38.47
N VAL A 593 1.85 2.18 37.98
CA VAL A 593 3.02 1.54 38.62
C VAL A 593 3.19 1.99 40.06
N SER A 594 3.18 3.30 40.30
CA SER A 594 3.33 3.88 41.64
C SER A 594 2.22 3.46 42.59
N ARG A 595 0.96 3.48 42.13
CA ARG A 595 -0.22 3.06 42.93
C ARG A 595 -0.12 1.59 43.33
N PHE A 596 0.17 0.70 42.36
CA PHE A 596 0.28 -0.73 42.65
C PHE A 596 1.47 -1.07 43.55
N ALA A 597 2.63 -0.46 43.32
CA ALA A 597 3.77 -0.61 44.22
C ALA A 597 3.46 -0.14 45.66
N GLY A 598 2.69 0.94 45.82
CA GLY A 598 2.20 1.43 47.11
C GLY A 598 1.22 0.45 47.81
N GLU A 599 0.31 -0.18 47.05
CA GLU A 599 -0.59 -1.21 47.58
C GLU A 599 0.16 -2.44 48.09
N VAL A 600 1.12 -2.94 47.34
CA VAL A 600 1.98 -4.08 47.75
C VAL A 600 2.79 -3.70 48.99
N SER A 601 3.37 -2.48 49.00
CA SER A 601 4.14 -1.98 50.14
C SER A 601 3.31 -1.95 51.42
N LYS A 602 2.07 -1.45 51.32
CA LYS A 602 1.10 -1.42 52.45
C LYS A 602 0.79 -2.84 52.89
N SER A 603 0.51 -3.77 51.99
CA SER A 603 0.25 -5.18 52.31
C SER A 603 1.42 -5.82 53.07
N VAL A 604 2.67 -5.53 52.70
CA VAL A 604 3.86 -6.01 53.40
C VAL A 604 3.96 -5.42 54.81
N LEU A 605 3.70 -4.14 54.97
CA LEU A 605 3.70 -3.48 56.28
C LEU A 605 2.63 -4.08 57.23
N ASP A 606 1.40 -4.27 56.74
CA ASP A 606 0.30 -4.85 57.48
C ASP A 606 0.59 -6.31 57.91
N LYS A 607 1.16 -7.11 57.02
CA LYS A 607 1.58 -8.51 57.29
C LYS A 607 2.69 -8.57 58.33
N LYS A 608 3.68 -7.70 58.28
CA LYS A 608 4.77 -7.63 59.27
C LYS A 608 4.32 -7.13 60.61
N ALA A 609 3.34 -6.22 60.64
CA ALA A 609 2.72 -5.75 61.90
C ALA A 609 1.95 -6.90 62.59
N LEU A 610 1.25 -7.76 61.83
CA LEU A 610 0.51 -8.90 62.36
C LEU A 610 1.43 -10.04 62.77
N LEU A 611 2.42 -10.38 61.97
CA LEU A 611 3.36 -11.46 62.16
C LEU A 611 4.80 -10.96 61.84
N PRO A 612 5.55 -10.46 62.83
CA PRO A 612 6.89 -9.90 62.64
C PRO A 612 7.94 -10.85 62.02
N SER A 613 7.71 -12.18 62.05
CA SER A 613 8.55 -13.19 61.47
C SER A 613 8.40 -13.40 59.96
N ILE A 614 7.37 -12.79 59.36
CA ILE A 614 7.13 -12.86 57.92
C ILE A 614 8.29 -12.14 57.18
N LYS A 615 8.94 -12.86 56.26
CA LYS A 615 10.03 -12.28 55.45
C LYS A 615 9.53 -11.38 54.33
N ALA A 616 8.48 -11.79 53.60
CA ALA A 616 7.89 -11.10 52.47
C ALA A 616 8.90 -10.75 51.35
N GLU A 617 9.93 -11.60 51.18
CA GLU A 617 11.06 -11.34 50.25
C GLU A 617 10.59 -11.11 48.80
N LYS A 618 9.61 -11.90 48.32
CA LYS A 618 9.10 -11.78 46.95
C LYS A 618 8.29 -10.52 46.72
N GLU A 619 7.51 -10.11 47.71
CA GLU A 619 6.73 -8.87 47.64
C GLU A 619 7.63 -7.64 47.71
N LEU A 620 8.68 -7.67 48.54
CA LEU A 620 9.70 -6.62 48.58
C LEU A 620 10.46 -6.51 47.25
N ALA A 621 10.88 -7.64 46.67
CA ALA A 621 11.55 -7.65 45.35
C ALA A 621 10.61 -7.11 44.24
N LEU A 622 9.31 -7.36 44.33
CA LEU A 622 8.33 -6.78 43.40
C LEU A 622 8.28 -5.25 43.54
N VAL A 623 8.21 -4.73 44.77
CA VAL A 623 8.21 -3.28 45.01
C VAL A 623 9.51 -2.63 44.52
N GLU A 624 10.66 -3.26 44.78
CA GLU A 624 11.97 -2.80 44.32
C GLU A 624 12.01 -2.72 42.77
N SER A 625 11.53 -3.77 42.10
CA SER A 625 11.55 -3.81 40.64
C SER A 625 10.58 -2.78 40.00
N LEU A 626 9.39 -2.60 40.56
CA LEU A 626 8.45 -1.59 40.09
C LEU A 626 8.95 -0.16 40.33
N THR A 627 9.63 0.07 41.46
CA THR A 627 10.23 1.38 41.77
C THR A 627 11.38 1.68 40.81
N ALA A 628 12.25 0.72 40.55
CA ALA A 628 13.32 0.88 39.57
C ALA A 628 12.79 1.15 38.16
N ALA A 629 11.75 0.42 37.73
CA ALA A 629 11.08 0.70 36.46
C ALA A 629 10.47 2.11 36.41
N TYR A 630 9.83 2.55 37.47
CA TYR A 630 9.28 3.92 37.58
C TYR A 630 10.35 4.99 37.41
N GLU A 631 11.50 4.85 38.10
CA GLU A 631 12.61 5.79 38.01
C GLU A 631 13.20 5.82 36.59
N THR A 632 13.49 4.65 36.03
CA THR A 632 14.02 4.53 34.66
C THR A 632 13.08 5.14 33.62
N LEU A 633 11.79 4.85 33.70
CA LEU A 633 10.78 5.39 32.78
C LEU A 633 10.59 6.89 32.94
N SER A 634 10.62 7.40 34.19
CA SER A 634 10.47 8.83 34.46
C SER A 634 11.65 9.63 33.88
N GLU A 635 12.90 9.22 34.19
CA GLU A 635 14.11 9.84 33.66
C GLU A 635 14.19 9.72 32.12
N GLY A 636 13.84 8.53 31.58
CA GLY A 636 13.82 8.31 30.14
C GLY A 636 12.78 9.14 29.43
N ASN A 637 11.59 9.35 30.04
CA ASN A 637 10.56 10.21 29.48
C ASN A 637 10.99 11.69 29.40
N ASP A 638 11.72 12.18 30.40
CA ASP A 638 12.30 13.54 30.35
C ASP A 638 13.34 13.67 29.23
N LYS A 639 14.18 12.66 29.05
CA LYS A 639 15.13 12.59 27.92
C LYS A 639 14.43 12.54 26.57
N LEU A 640 13.36 11.72 26.44
CA LEU A 640 12.57 11.61 25.23
C LEU A 640 11.93 12.94 24.84
N LYS A 641 11.44 13.69 25.83
CA LYS A 641 10.91 15.03 25.63
C LYS A 641 11.98 15.98 25.08
N ALA A 642 13.17 15.99 25.67
CA ALA A 642 14.27 16.83 25.22
C ALA A 642 14.69 16.51 23.77
N LEU A 643 14.81 15.21 23.41
CA LEU A 643 15.11 14.80 22.03
C LEU A 643 14.01 15.23 21.05
N THR A 644 12.73 15.11 21.44
CA THR A 644 11.60 15.52 20.59
C THR A 644 11.58 17.04 20.34
N GLU A 645 11.97 17.84 21.35
CA GLU A 645 12.11 19.29 21.23
C GLU A 645 13.31 19.66 20.33
N GLU A 646 14.42 18.94 20.43
CA GLU A 646 15.62 19.13 19.60
C GLU A 646 15.32 18.94 18.11
N VAL A 647 14.54 17.90 17.73
CA VAL A 647 14.09 17.69 16.35
C VAL A 647 13.42 18.94 15.78
N SER A 648 12.61 19.63 16.57
CA SER A 648 11.86 20.81 16.13
C SER A 648 12.75 22.03 15.84
N SER A 649 14.01 22.02 16.25
CA SER A 649 14.99 23.07 16.01
C SER A 649 15.88 22.82 14.78
N MET A 650 15.80 21.65 14.16
CA MET A 650 16.62 21.28 13.01
C MET A 650 16.09 21.93 11.72
N GLU A 651 16.99 22.48 10.91
CA GLU A 651 16.66 23.10 9.65
C GLU A 651 16.54 22.10 8.50
N SER A 652 17.37 21.05 8.51
CA SER A 652 17.39 20.00 7.48
C SER A 652 16.40 18.88 7.82
N MET A 653 15.40 18.65 6.96
CA MET A 653 14.46 17.53 7.13
C MET A 653 15.15 16.17 7.07
N GLN A 654 16.20 16.02 6.25
CA GLN A 654 16.99 14.78 6.20
C GLN A 654 17.72 14.50 7.52
N GLU A 655 18.37 15.53 8.10
CA GLU A 655 19.03 15.39 9.40
C GLU A 655 18.01 15.11 10.51
N ALA A 656 16.88 15.79 10.50
CA ALA A 656 15.78 15.57 11.45
C ALA A 656 15.21 14.14 11.35
N ALA A 657 15.02 13.60 10.14
CA ALA A 657 14.55 12.24 9.93
C ALA A 657 15.57 11.20 10.43
N THR A 658 16.85 11.38 10.14
CA THR A 658 17.93 10.52 10.63
C THR A 658 18.01 10.57 12.16
N PHE A 659 17.92 11.75 12.76
CA PHE A 659 17.92 11.92 14.21
C PHE A 659 16.69 11.26 14.86
N CYS A 660 15.51 11.38 14.24
CA CYS A 660 14.31 10.69 14.70
C CYS A 660 14.51 9.17 14.73
N HIS A 661 15.10 8.60 13.68
CA HIS A 661 15.40 7.18 13.62
C HIS A 661 16.44 6.76 14.66
N ASP A 662 17.62 7.41 14.68
CA ASP A 662 18.77 6.95 15.44
C ASP A 662 18.69 7.26 16.94
N LYS A 663 17.92 8.27 17.34
CA LYS A 663 17.87 8.74 18.73
C LYS A 663 16.48 8.64 19.34
N VAL A 664 15.45 9.17 18.66
CA VAL A 664 14.10 9.22 19.24
C VAL A 664 13.50 7.82 19.29
N LEU A 665 13.47 7.09 18.16
CA LEU A 665 12.96 5.72 18.11
C LEU A 665 13.75 4.77 19.00
N ALA A 666 15.08 4.84 18.97
CA ALA A 666 15.92 3.98 19.82
C ALA A 666 15.58 4.15 21.32
N LEU A 667 15.40 5.39 21.79
CA LEU A 667 14.99 5.63 23.18
C LEU A 667 13.54 5.17 23.44
N MET A 668 12.64 5.34 22.48
CA MET A 668 11.25 4.82 22.61
C MET A 668 11.25 3.30 22.78
N ASP A 669 12.07 2.57 22.02
CA ASP A 669 12.17 1.11 22.13
C ASP A 669 12.77 0.68 23.49
N GLU A 670 13.76 1.39 24.00
CA GLU A 670 14.31 1.16 25.34
C GLU A 670 13.25 1.35 26.43
N LEU A 671 12.48 2.46 26.36
CA LEU A 671 11.39 2.74 27.31
C LEU A 671 10.27 1.73 27.22
N ARG A 672 9.90 1.34 26.00
CA ARG A 672 8.90 0.29 25.77
C ARG A 672 9.33 -1.02 26.45
N ALA A 673 10.55 -1.48 26.26
CA ALA A 673 11.03 -2.72 26.86
C ALA A 673 10.91 -2.71 28.40
N VAL A 674 11.20 -1.59 29.05
CA VAL A 674 11.05 -1.45 30.50
C VAL A 674 9.59 -1.41 30.93
N ALA A 675 8.74 -0.71 30.17
CA ALA A 675 7.32 -0.63 30.48
C ALA A 675 6.60 -1.97 30.28
N ASP A 676 6.87 -2.67 29.19
CA ASP A 676 6.27 -3.97 28.86
C ASP A 676 6.68 -5.03 29.91
N GLU A 677 7.94 -5.03 30.36
CA GLU A 677 8.40 -5.91 31.46
C GLU A 677 7.67 -5.57 32.79
N ALA A 678 7.50 -4.30 33.09
CA ALA A 678 6.76 -3.89 34.30
C ALA A 678 5.27 -4.25 34.22
N GLU A 679 4.66 -4.15 33.03
CA GLU A 679 3.25 -4.52 32.76
C GLU A 679 2.98 -5.99 33.14
N THR A 680 3.91 -6.91 32.86
CA THR A 680 3.75 -8.35 33.20
C THR A 680 3.57 -8.63 34.70
N ARG A 681 3.90 -7.66 35.56
CA ARG A 681 3.88 -7.77 37.03
C ARG A 681 2.70 -7.04 37.67
N ILE A 682 1.97 -6.26 36.88
CA ILE A 682 0.85 -5.45 37.33
C ILE A 682 -0.46 -6.17 36.99
N PRO A 683 -1.40 -6.33 37.94
CA PRO A 683 -2.70 -6.92 37.61
C PRO A 683 -3.43 -6.10 36.55
N GLU A 684 -4.09 -6.80 35.62
CA GLU A 684 -4.84 -6.19 34.50
C GLU A 684 -5.78 -5.05 34.95
N LYS A 685 -6.49 -5.24 36.08
CA LYS A 685 -7.40 -4.22 36.64
C LYS A 685 -6.73 -2.91 37.11
N GLU A 686 -5.40 -2.94 37.29
CA GLU A 686 -4.59 -1.77 37.67
C GLU A 686 -3.95 -1.09 36.46
N LEU A 687 -3.97 -1.75 35.29
CA LEU A 687 -3.45 -1.18 34.05
C LEU A 687 -4.41 -0.12 33.51
N PRO A 688 -3.87 1.00 32.98
CA PRO A 688 -4.69 2.13 32.56
C PRO A 688 -5.28 2.01 31.15
N TYR A 689 -4.93 0.93 30.43
CA TYR A 689 -5.35 0.68 29.05
C TYR A 689 -5.49 -0.84 28.80
N PRO A 690 -6.26 -1.26 27.78
CA PRO A 690 -6.41 -2.66 27.40
C PRO A 690 -5.09 -3.31 27.02
N THR A 691 -4.90 -4.54 27.47
CA THR A 691 -3.73 -5.40 27.19
C THR A 691 -3.84 -6.08 25.83
N TYR A 692 -2.76 -6.74 25.38
CA TYR A 692 -2.75 -7.43 24.08
C TYR A 692 -3.76 -8.58 24.00
N ASP A 693 -3.96 -9.33 25.07
CA ASP A 693 -5.00 -10.37 25.11
C ASP A 693 -6.41 -9.80 24.95
N GLN A 694 -6.71 -8.64 25.56
CA GLN A 694 -7.97 -7.94 25.37
C GLN A 694 -8.14 -7.39 23.95
N LEU A 695 -7.06 -6.96 23.28
CA LEU A 695 -7.12 -6.42 21.93
C LEU A 695 -7.20 -7.53 20.87
N LEU A 696 -6.43 -8.60 21.01
CA LEU A 696 -6.23 -9.60 19.98
C LEU A 696 -7.21 -10.78 20.07
N PHE A 697 -7.84 -11.00 21.25
CA PHE A 697 -8.66 -12.20 21.47
C PHE A 697 -10.12 -11.89 21.85
N SER A 698 -10.52 -10.62 21.93
CA SER A 698 -11.89 -10.22 22.29
C SER A 698 -12.89 -10.21 21.12
N VAL A 699 -12.41 -10.27 19.89
CA VAL A 699 -13.22 -10.21 18.66
C VAL A 699 -13.39 -11.59 18.06
#